data_c62a92c43412f209fb87c866e823b527
#
_entry.id   c62a92c43412f209fb87c866e823b527
#
_cell.length_a   1.000
_cell.length_b   1.000
_cell.length_c   1.000
_cell.angle_alpha   90.00
_cell.angle_beta   90.00
_cell.angle_gamma   90.00
#
_symmetry.space_group_name_H-M   'P 1'
#
loop_
_entity.id
_entity.type
_entity.pdbx_description
1 polymer ?
#
loop_
_entity_poly.entity_id
_entity_poly.type
_entity_poly.pdbx_seq_one_letter_code
_entity_poly.pdbx_strand_id
1 'polypeptide(L)'
;VSVPSGLRASGSSEVQEAARDAVRQWARSAAVIESVRKMESEPDGWGPAYVGLAELGIFGVAVPEAAGGSGAGFDDMIAMVDEAAASLVPGPVATSALVAVVLAADGHEELVPPLAAGERTAGLALTGNLAIADGLASGVLPAVLAGTADGVLLAPVPDGWVLVDCAEAGVAVEAKKATDFSRPWVTVTLHGAAVRPVGLPAPVIADLSVVTLSAEAVGVARWALQTAVEYAKVREQFGKQIGSFQAIKHMCAEMLCRVEQADVAVWDAAGCAQDVLANKGDSQQLSLAAAVAAAVAVDAAVANTKDCIQILGGIGFTWEHDAHLYLRRAYALQSFVGKPAVWRRKAAALTIGGIRRSLTIDLGEVESQRAEVAGQVAEIASAPKAEHQVRLAEAGFLAPHWPAPYGLGAGAAQQLLIDQELHAAGVNRPDLVIGWWAAPTILEHGTPEQIAQFVAPTLRGEIEWCQLFSEPGAGSDLAALRTKATRVDGGWKLDGQKVWNSKAQIADWAICLARTNPDVPKHKGITYFLLDMKTPGITVRPLREITGEEMFNEVFLDGVIVPDENVVGSVDDGWRLARTTLANERVAMAGGGTLDEAMESLLALIGDTELDAAQLDTLGAFVCSAQTGALLDLRTALRAIGGQDPGAASSVRKLVGVRHRQGLSEHILDYVDTHGAVESREMWLFMRDRCLSIAGGTTQILLSVAGERLLGLPR
;
A
#
# COMPACT_ATOMS: atom_id res chain seq x y z
N VAL A 1 -19.85 14.90 6.39
CA VAL A 1 -19.93 13.64 5.62
C VAL A 1 -18.86 12.73 6.17
N SER A 2 -19.26 11.62 6.82
CA SER A 2 -18.32 10.64 7.37
C SER A 2 -17.51 10.03 6.23
N VAL A 3 -16.19 10.03 6.36
CA VAL A 3 -15.28 9.29 5.47
C VAL A 3 -15.73 7.82 5.46
N PRO A 4 -15.91 7.18 4.30
CA PRO A 4 -16.18 5.76 4.27
C PRO A 4 -15.10 5.02 5.06
N SER A 5 -15.51 4.09 5.92
CA SER A 5 -14.63 3.32 6.82
C SER A 5 -13.49 2.56 6.10
N GLY A 6 -13.52 2.48 4.77
CA GLY A 6 -12.50 1.88 3.92
C GLY A 6 -11.34 2.80 3.51
N LEU A 7 -11.44 4.12 3.75
CA LEU A 7 -10.40 5.12 3.42
C LEU A 7 -9.63 5.61 4.66
N ARG A 8 -9.78 4.94 5.79
CA ARG A 8 -9.03 5.28 7.01
C ARG A 8 -7.57 4.89 6.83
N ALA A 9 -6.67 5.78 7.25
CA ALA A 9 -5.26 5.50 7.34
C ALA A 9 -5.06 4.22 8.17
N SER A 10 -4.30 3.32 7.67
CA SER A 10 -4.32 1.94 8.12
C SER A 10 -2.99 1.57 8.71
N GLY A 11 -3.03 1.07 9.89
CA GLY A 11 -1.96 0.92 10.85
C GLY A 11 -2.03 1.99 11.95
N SER A 12 -2.91 3.00 11.80
CA SER A 12 -3.13 4.02 12.82
C SER A 12 -3.79 3.40 14.06
N SER A 13 -3.29 3.75 15.23
CA SER A 13 -3.94 3.45 16.49
C SER A 13 -5.28 4.20 16.63
N GLU A 14 -6.16 3.76 17.55
CA GLU A 14 -7.39 4.50 17.86
C GLU A 14 -7.08 5.95 18.32
N VAL A 15 -5.95 6.15 18.99
CA VAL A 15 -5.46 7.47 19.43
C VAL A 15 -5.12 8.35 18.22
N GLN A 16 -4.42 7.82 17.23
CA GLN A 16 -4.09 8.56 16.00
C GLN A 16 -5.34 8.94 15.20
N GLU A 17 -6.33 8.06 15.10
CA GLU A 17 -7.60 8.37 14.45
C GLU A 17 -8.37 9.46 15.22
N ALA A 18 -8.41 9.40 16.55
CA ALA A 18 -9.02 10.44 17.36
C ALA A 18 -8.30 11.80 17.20
N ALA A 19 -6.97 11.79 17.12
CA ALA A 19 -6.19 13.00 16.86
C ALA A 19 -6.47 13.60 15.48
N ARG A 20 -6.55 12.79 14.41
CA ARG A 20 -6.96 13.21 13.07
C ARG A 20 -8.36 13.80 13.08
N ASP A 21 -9.32 13.13 13.73
CA ASP A 21 -10.70 13.62 13.83
C ASP A 21 -10.78 14.96 14.56
N ALA A 22 -10.00 15.16 15.61
CA ALA A 22 -9.92 16.44 16.33
C ALA A 22 -9.42 17.56 15.41
N VAL A 23 -8.33 17.35 14.68
CA VAL A 23 -7.79 18.33 13.72
C VAL A 23 -8.81 18.63 12.62
N ARG A 24 -9.46 17.62 12.07
CA ARG A 24 -10.48 17.76 11.01
C ARG A 24 -11.70 18.54 11.47
N GLN A 25 -12.22 18.23 12.65
CA GLN A 25 -13.39 18.93 13.21
C GLN A 25 -13.05 20.39 13.51
N TRP A 26 -11.89 20.62 14.12
CA TRP A 26 -11.42 21.99 14.39
C TRP A 26 -11.25 22.79 13.09
N ALA A 27 -10.58 22.26 12.08
CA ALA A 27 -10.33 22.93 10.80
C ALA A 27 -11.63 23.36 10.10
N ARG A 28 -12.68 22.52 10.19
CA ARG A 28 -14.01 22.84 9.68
C ARG A 28 -14.66 23.97 10.49
N SER A 29 -14.58 23.92 11.82
CA SER A 29 -15.19 24.96 12.67
C SER A 29 -14.47 26.29 12.56
N ALA A 30 -13.17 26.29 12.31
CA ALA A 30 -12.32 27.48 12.13
C ALA A 30 -12.38 28.08 10.72
N ALA A 31 -13.16 27.48 9.79
CA ALA A 31 -13.27 27.93 8.39
C ALA A 31 -11.89 28.15 7.72
N VAL A 32 -10.99 27.18 7.91
CA VAL A 32 -9.56 27.29 7.52
C VAL A 32 -9.36 27.66 6.05
N ILE A 33 -10.13 27.08 5.13
CA ILE A 33 -10.01 27.36 3.69
C ILE A 33 -10.33 28.84 3.37
N GLU A 34 -11.28 29.44 4.06
CA GLU A 34 -11.61 30.84 3.89
C GLU A 34 -10.44 31.75 4.36
N SER A 35 -9.76 31.37 5.45
CA SER A 35 -8.58 32.08 5.90
C SER A 35 -7.42 31.97 4.90
N VAL A 36 -7.19 30.78 4.33
CA VAL A 36 -6.18 30.56 3.28
C VAL A 36 -6.46 31.46 2.08
N ARG A 37 -7.70 31.57 1.62
CA ARG A 37 -8.03 32.45 0.48
C ARG A 37 -7.73 33.93 0.76
N LYS A 38 -7.90 34.40 1.99
CA LYS A 38 -7.55 35.77 2.39
C LYS A 38 -6.05 36.03 2.37
N MET A 39 -5.23 35.02 2.58
CA MET A 39 -3.76 35.14 2.59
C MET A 39 -3.15 35.50 1.23
N GLU A 40 -3.90 35.46 0.15
CA GLU A 40 -3.47 36.04 -1.13
C GLU A 40 -3.21 37.55 -1.00
N SER A 41 -4.00 38.28 -0.20
CA SER A 41 -3.88 39.70 0.08
C SER A 41 -3.31 40.02 1.46
N GLU A 42 -3.42 39.08 2.41
CA GLU A 42 -3.01 39.22 3.81
C GLU A 42 -2.06 38.05 4.17
N PRO A 43 -0.79 38.07 3.73
CA PRO A 43 0.12 36.91 3.87
C PRO A 43 0.38 36.45 5.31
N ASP A 44 0.20 37.32 6.29
CA ASP A 44 0.39 36.98 7.72
C ASP A 44 -0.92 36.53 8.40
N GLY A 45 -1.98 36.34 7.66
CA GLY A 45 -3.31 35.94 8.18
C GLY A 45 -3.40 34.53 8.76
N TRP A 46 -2.31 33.77 8.81
CA TRP A 46 -2.26 32.40 9.36
C TRP A 46 -2.26 32.32 10.89
N GLY A 47 -1.91 33.41 11.60
CA GLY A 47 -1.74 33.40 13.06
C GLY A 47 -2.88 32.76 13.85
N PRO A 48 -4.18 33.13 13.64
CA PRO A 48 -5.30 32.50 14.34
C PRO A 48 -5.40 31.00 14.15
N ALA A 49 -5.10 30.50 12.95
CA ALA A 49 -5.10 29.04 12.67
C ALA A 49 -3.94 28.32 13.38
N TYR A 50 -2.79 28.96 13.45
CA TYR A 50 -1.62 28.43 14.17
C TYR A 50 -1.90 28.31 15.68
N VAL A 51 -2.46 29.34 16.31
CA VAL A 51 -2.85 29.30 17.72
C VAL A 51 -3.89 28.22 17.99
N GLY A 52 -4.92 28.08 17.14
CA GLY A 52 -5.91 27.05 17.31
C GLY A 52 -5.37 25.60 17.20
N LEU A 53 -4.34 25.38 16.37
CA LEU A 53 -3.63 24.09 16.36
C LEU A 53 -2.71 23.90 17.57
N ALA A 54 -2.12 24.96 18.09
CA ALA A 54 -1.37 24.91 19.34
C ALA A 54 -2.25 24.45 20.51
N GLU A 55 -3.48 24.98 20.59
CA GLU A 55 -4.47 24.55 21.61
C GLU A 55 -4.85 23.06 21.49
N LEU A 56 -4.78 22.48 20.28
CA LEU A 56 -4.92 21.04 20.04
C LEU A 56 -3.66 20.24 20.39
N GLY A 57 -2.55 20.89 20.71
CA GLY A 57 -1.30 20.29 21.15
C GLY A 57 -0.42 19.73 20.04
N ILE A 58 -0.64 20.03 18.75
CA ILE A 58 0.10 19.46 17.62
C ILE A 58 1.61 19.66 17.72
N PHE A 59 2.06 20.83 18.23
CA PHE A 59 3.49 21.16 18.32
C PHE A 59 4.20 20.48 19.47
N GLY A 60 3.44 20.05 20.51
CA GLY A 60 3.98 19.37 21.67
C GLY A 60 3.66 17.88 21.75
N VAL A 61 2.90 17.33 20.78
CA VAL A 61 2.38 15.95 20.88
C VAL A 61 3.52 14.93 21.01
N ALA A 62 4.59 15.02 20.23
CA ALA A 62 5.73 14.13 20.24
C ALA A 62 6.92 14.66 21.09
N VAL A 63 6.72 15.72 21.85
CA VAL A 63 7.68 16.26 22.80
C VAL A 63 7.51 15.57 24.14
N PRO A 64 8.59 15.14 24.85
CA PRO A 64 8.49 14.54 26.16
C PRO A 64 7.77 15.43 27.18
N GLU A 65 7.02 14.83 28.11
CA GLU A 65 6.31 15.56 29.18
C GLU A 65 7.25 16.45 30.02
N ALA A 66 8.47 15.94 30.31
CA ALA A 66 9.49 16.69 31.02
C ALA A 66 9.94 17.99 30.31
N ALA A 67 9.77 18.06 28.99
CA ALA A 67 10.06 19.22 28.15
C ALA A 67 8.81 20.05 27.79
N GLY A 68 7.67 19.76 28.42
CA GLY A 68 6.42 20.50 28.23
C GLY A 68 5.51 20.00 27.13
N GLY A 69 5.72 18.78 26.62
CA GLY A 69 4.88 18.13 25.64
C GLY A 69 3.92 17.08 26.21
N SER A 70 3.34 16.25 25.32
CA SER A 70 2.41 15.19 25.68
C SER A 70 3.06 13.80 25.79
N GLY A 71 4.32 13.65 25.38
CA GLY A 71 5.05 12.38 25.44
C GLY A 71 4.56 11.28 24.49
N ALA A 72 3.75 11.63 23.50
CA ALA A 72 3.31 10.70 22.46
C ALA A 72 4.43 10.44 21.42
N GLY A 73 4.15 9.61 20.40
CA GLY A 73 5.12 9.24 19.40
C GLY A 73 5.31 10.26 18.28
N PHE A 74 6.43 10.14 17.58
CA PHE A 74 6.66 10.89 16.33
C PHE A 74 5.60 10.53 15.27
N ASP A 75 5.17 9.29 15.22
CA ASP A 75 4.11 8.80 14.35
C ASP A 75 2.73 9.42 14.67
N ASP A 76 2.46 9.74 15.95
CA ASP A 76 1.25 10.49 16.36
C ASP A 76 1.28 11.92 15.82
N MET A 77 2.46 12.59 15.89
CA MET A 77 2.65 13.91 15.29
C MET A 77 2.43 13.87 13.76
N ILE A 78 2.98 12.86 13.09
CA ILE A 78 2.82 12.67 11.65
C ILE A 78 1.34 12.52 11.27
N ALA A 79 0.55 11.81 12.07
CA ALA A 79 -0.88 11.67 11.85
C ALA A 79 -1.63 13.02 11.92
N MET A 80 -1.25 13.89 12.86
CA MET A 80 -1.85 15.23 12.98
C MET A 80 -1.39 16.16 11.85
N VAL A 81 -0.11 16.12 11.46
CA VAL A 81 0.46 16.91 10.36
C VAL A 81 -0.21 16.56 9.02
N ASP A 82 -0.39 15.27 8.75
CA ASP A 82 -1.10 14.78 7.56
C ASP A 82 -2.53 15.33 7.49
N GLU A 83 -3.29 15.27 8.58
CA GLU A 83 -4.66 15.78 8.59
C GLU A 83 -4.73 17.32 8.53
N ALA A 84 -3.77 18.02 9.15
CA ALA A 84 -3.65 19.46 9.00
C ALA A 84 -3.38 19.87 7.53
N ALA A 85 -2.56 19.10 6.82
CA ALA A 85 -2.31 19.30 5.40
C ALA A 85 -3.52 18.96 4.52
N ALA A 86 -4.27 17.88 4.84
CA ALA A 86 -5.52 17.55 4.18
C ALA A 86 -6.58 18.65 4.35
N SER A 87 -6.53 19.37 5.47
CA SER A 87 -7.37 20.54 5.75
C SER A 87 -6.77 21.85 5.24
N LEU A 88 -5.58 21.80 4.61
CA LEU A 88 -4.78 22.94 4.13
C LEU A 88 -4.53 24.00 5.23
N VAL A 89 -4.31 23.58 6.46
CA VAL A 89 -4.07 24.52 7.56
C VAL A 89 -2.86 25.41 7.22
N PRO A 90 -3.02 26.76 7.31
CA PRO A 90 -1.95 27.67 6.93
C PRO A 90 -0.92 27.88 8.03
N GLY A 91 0.24 28.43 7.65
CA GLY A 91 1.32 28.80 8.56
C GLY A 91 2.39 27.73 8.76
N PRO A 92 3.29 27.91 9.75
CA PRO A 92 4.46 27.07 9.99
C PRO A 92 4.18 25.78 10.76
N VAL A 93 3.13 25.03 10.39
CA VAL A 93 2.61 23.90 11.18
C VAL A 93 3.61 22.75 11.24
N ALA A 94 3.93 22.14 10.11
CA ALA A 94 4.80 20.97 10.05
C ALA A 94 6.23 21.28 10.52
N THR A 95 6.74 22.46 10.16
CA THR A 95 8.09 22.87 10.54
C THR A 95 8.23 23.14 12.04
N SER A 96 7.22 23.76 12.68
CA SER A 96 7.25 23.99 14.13
C SER A 96 7.14 22.69 14.92
N ALA A 97 6.25 21.78 14.51
CA ALA A 97 6.13 20.47 15.13
C ALA A 97 7.44 19.66 15.01
N LEU A 98 8.04 19.62 13.82
CA LEU A 98 9.32 18.95 13.58
C LEU A 98 10.44 19.52 14.43
N VAL A 99 10.62 20.86 14.43
CA VAL A 99 11.73 21.50 15.13
C VAL A 99 11.60 21.33 16.64
N ALA A 100 10.39 21.37 17.18
CA ALA A 100 10.16 21.07 18.59
C ALA A 100 10.65 19.67 19.00
N VAL A 101 10.38 18.65 18.16
CA VAL A 101 10.85 17.27 18.38
C VAL A 101 12.38 17.19 18.25
N VAL A 102 12.97 17.77 17.20
CA VAL A 102 14.42 17.76 16.99
C VAL A 102 15.15 18.40 18.18
N LEU A 103 14.69 19.54 18.67
CA LEU A 103 15.29 20.24 19.80
C LEU A 103 15.08 19.52 21.13
N ALA A 104 13.93 18.86 21.32
CA ALA A 104 13.69 18.03 22.49
C ALA A 104 14.63 16.83 22.54
N ALA A 105 14.84 16.17 21.41
CA ALA A 105 15.76 15.06 21.30
C ALA A 105 17.23 15.46 21.45
N ASP A 106 17.58 16.71 21.15
CA ASP A 106 18.93 17.27 21.26
C ASP A 106 19.20 17.96 22.61
N GLY A 107 18.19 18.08 23.49
CA GLY A 107 18.34 18.64 24.83
C GLY A 107 18.35 20.15 24.93
N HIS A 108 17.77 20.87 23.98
CA HIS A 108 17.60 22.34 24.00
C HIS A 108 16.37 22.75 24.83
N GLU A 109 16.39 22.46 26.15
CA GLU A 109 15.24 22.55 27.04
C GLU A 109 14.58 23.96 27.09
N GLU A 110 15.34 25.04 26.88
CA GLU A 110 14.80 26.42 26.97
C GLU A 110 13.95 26.83 25.76
N LEU A 111 14.16 26.19 24.59
CA LEU A 111 13.46 26.55 23.36
C LEU A 111 12.25 25.67 23.07
N VAL A 112 12.19 24.48 23.67
CA VAL A 112 11.15 23.50 23.41
C VAL A 112 9.78 23.94 23.93
N PRO A 113 9.62 24.41 25.21
CA PRO A 113 8.31 24.79 25.72
C PRO A 113 7.60 25.90 24.91
N PRO A 114 8.25 27.00 24.50
CA PRO A 114 7.57 28.01 23.69
C PRO A 114 7.21 27.53 22.28
N LEU A 115 7.96 26.59 21.70
CA LEU A 115 7.59 25.93 20.43
C LEU A 115 6.41 24.98 20.63
N ALA A 116 6.46 24.14 21.66
CA ALA A 116 5.41 23.18 21.96
C ALA A 116 4.07 23.86 22.29
N ALA A 117 4.13 25.02 22.98
CA ALA A 117 2.97 25.85 23.27
C ALA A 117 2.47 26.68 22.06
N GLY A 118 3.21 26.70 20.94
CA GLY A 118 2.88 27.53 19.77
C GLY A 118 3.10 29.04 20.01
N GLU A 119 3.85 29.41 21.03
CA GLU A 119 4.23 30.80 21.32
C GLU A 119 5.35 31.29 20.38
N ARG A 120 6.15 30.36 19.85
CA ARG A 120 7.17 30.59 18.82
C ARG A 120 6.94 29.72 17.61
N THR A 121 7.37 30.21 16.47
CA THR A 121 7.33 29.48 15.21
C THR A 121 8.71 28.94 14.85
N ALA A 122 8.74 27.91 14.00
CA ALA A 122 9.99 27.44 13.44
C ALA A 122 9.93 27.28 11.91
N GLY A 123 10.97 27.79 11.26
CA GLY A 123 11.23 27.61 9.83
C GLY A 123 12.23 26.47 9.57
N LEU A 124 12.27 26.01 8.35
CA LEU A 124 13.15 24.92 7.89
C LEU A 124 13.83 25.30 6.57
N ALA A 125 15.13 25.11 6.48
CA ALA A 125 15.88 25.08 5.23
C ALA A 125 16.39 23.63 5.00
N LEU A 126 16.23 23.09 3.79
CA LEU A 126 16.80 21.78 3.42
C LEU A 126 18.12 21.91 2.64
N THR A 127 18.40 23.10 2.14
CA THR A 127 19.61 23.44 1.40
C THR A 127 20.09 24.83 1.78
N GLY A 128 21.40 25.05 1.75
CA GLY A 128 21.96 26.33 2.02
C GLY A 128 23.49 26.32 1.87
N ASN A 129 24.08 27.50 1.88
CA ASN A 129 25.53 27.68 1.86
C ASN A 129 25.92 28.64 2.98
N LEU A 130 25.99 28.09 4.19
CA LEU A 130 26.40 28.81 5.39
C LEU A 130 27.85 28.45 5.72
N ALA A 131 28.68 29.46 5.91
CA ALA A 131 30.02 29.34 6.50
C ALA A 131 29.93 29.59 8.00
N ILE A 132 30.51 28.69 8.79
CA ILE A 132 30.57 28.78 10.25
C ILE A 132 32.01 29.09 10.66
N ALA A 133 32.20 30.16 11.50
CA ALA A 133 33.45 30.48 12.13
C ALA A 133 33.17 31.04 13.54
N ASP A 134 33.85 30.47 14.53
CA ASP A 134 33.77 30.93 15.94
C ASP A 134 32.32 31.01 16.50
N GLY A 135 31.45 30.08 16.10
CA GLY A 135 30.05 30.05 16.50
C GLY A 135 29.13 31.07 15.79
N LEU A 136 29.67 31.75 14.78
CA LEU A 136 28.94 32.71 13.96
C LEU A 136 28.77 32.16 12.54
N ALA A 137 27.56 32.36 11.98
CA ALA A 137 27.23 31.98 10.61
C ALA A 137 27.15 33.17 9.67
N SER A 138 27.64 32.99 8.44
CA SER A 138 27.47 33.92 7.35
C SER A 138 27.12 33.21 6.07
N GLY A 139 26.20 33.76 5.27
CA GLY A 139 25.75 33.19 4.01
C GLY A 139 24.28 33.43 3.75
N VAL A 140 23.74 32.73 2.76
CA VAL A 140 22.36 32.89 2.31
C VAL A 140 21.65 31.56 2.25
N LEU A 141 20.45 31.51 2.80
CA LEU A 141 19.47 30.46 2.66
C LEU A 141 18.38 30.96 1.70
N PRO A 142 18.43 30.59 0.42
CA PRO A 142 17.58 31.21 -0.61
C PRO A 142 16.13 30.77 -0.54
N ALA A 143 15.87 29.62 0.10
CA ALA A 143 14.54 29.04 0.25
C ALA A 143 14.38 28.48 1.66
N VAL A 144 13.68 29.19 2.50
CA VAL A 144 13.30 28.79 3.84
C VAL A 144 11.78 28.66 3.88
N LEU A 145 11.33 27.46 4.22
CA LEU A 145 9.91 27.17 4.42
C LEU A 145 9.49 27.66 5.80
N ALA A 146 8.41 28.42 5.83
CA ALA A 146 7.74 28.85 7.05
C ALA A 146 8.62 29.71 8.01
N GLY A 147 9.65 30.37 7.50
CA GLY A 147 10.47 31.30 8.28
C GLY A 147 9.69 32.57 8.65
N THR A 148 9.85 33.02 9.90
CA THR A 148 9.33 34.31 10.42
C THR A 148 10.44 35.10 11.08
N ALA A 149 10.28 36.44 11.20
CA ALA A 149 11.31 37.33 11.74
C ALA A 149 11.54 37.11 13.25
N ASP A 150 10.59 36.57 13.97
CA ASP A 150 10.59 36.32 15.42
C ASP A 150 10.69 34.81 15.76
N GLY A 151 10.77 33.95 14.73
CA GLY A 151 10.88 32.52 14.88
C GLY A 151 12.30 32.00 15.05
N VAL A 152 12.41 30.68 15.11
CA VAL A 152 13.69 29.98 14.99
C VAL A 152 13.78 29.28 13.63
N LEU A 153 14.99 29.03 13.17
CA LEU A 153 15.25 28.40 11.88
C LEU A 153 16.21 27.23 12.05
N LEU A 154 15.78 26.05 11.61
CA LEU A 154 16.64 24.88 11.49
C LEU A 154 17.26 24.83 10.08
N ALA A 155 18.60 24.88 9.99
CA ALA A 155 19.30 24.98 8.71
C ALA A 155 20.52 24.06 8.62
N PRO A 156 20.80 23.47 7.44
CA PRO A 156 21.98 22.63 7.23
C PRO A 156 23.25 23.46 7.08
N VAL A 157 24.35 22.92 7.58
CA VAL A 157 25.71 23.39 7.37
C VAL A 157 26.59 22.26 6.88
N PRO A 158 27.82 22.50 6.36
CA PRO A 158 28.66 21.43 5.81
C PRO A 158 28.82 20.21 6.75
N ASP A 159 28.99 20.46 8.04
CA ASP A 159 29.30 19.42 9.03
C ASP A 159 28.13 19.11 10.00
N GLY A 160 26.90 19.46 9.66
CA GLY A 160 25.75 19.22 10.52
C GLY A 160 24.55 20.12 10.28
N TRP A 161 23.88 20.46 11.37
CA TRP A 161 22.75 21.39 11.38
C TRP A 161 22.91 22.44 12.49
N VAL A 162 22.33 23.59 12.25
CA VAL A 162 22.34 24.69 13.22
C VAL A 162 20.93 25.23 13.42
N LEU A 163 20.70 25.72 14.63
CA LEU A 163 19.55 26.55 14.95
C LEU A 163 19.95 28.01 14.90
N VAL A 164 19.15 28.83 14.21
CA VAL A 164 19.27 30.26 14.10
C VAL A 164 18.08 30.91 14.78
N ASP A 165 18.29 31.83 15.68
CA ASP A 165 17.22 32.73 16.17
C ASP A 165 17.07 33.86 15.16
N CYS A 166 15.91 33.98 14.51
CA CYS A 166 15.70 34.98 13.46
C CYS A 166 15.63 36.43 14.01
N ALA A 167 15.47 36.61 15.32
CA ALA A 167 15.49 37.91 15.98
C ALA A 167 16.92 38.39 16.33
N GLU A 168 17.93 37.51 16.19
CA GLU A 168 19.34 37.87 16.50
C GLU A 168 19.94 38.89 15.54
N ALA A 169 20.90 39.64 16.07
CA ALA A 169 21.66 40.58 15.25
C ALA A 169 22.41 39.89 14.11
N GLY A 170 22.38 40.46 12.92
CA GLY A 170 23.00 39.89 11.72
C GLY A 170 22.11 38.90 10.96
N VAL A 171 20.87 38.71 11.36
CA VAL A 171 19.87 37.91 10.60
C VAL A 171 18.95 38.88 9.84
N ALA A 172 18.82 38.64 8.55
CA ALA A 172 17.88 39.39 7.70
C ALA A 172 16.90 38.37 7.07
N VAL A 173 15.61 38.56 7.33
CA VAL A 173 14.52 37.70 6.79
C VAL A 173 13.78 38.53 5.73
N GLU A 174 13.75 38.02 4.49
CA GLU A 174 13.10 38.69 3.36
C GLU A 174 11.96 37.80 2.85
N ALA A 175 10.72 38.28 2.94
CA ALA A 175 9.55 37.56 2.45
C ALA A 175 9.55 37.37 0.93
N LYS A 176 9.15 36.23 0.45
CA LYS A 176 8.98 35.92 -0.97
C LYS A 176 7.49 35.82 -1.34
N LYS A 177 7.17 36.27 -2.54
CA LYS A 177 5.83 36.02 -3.10
C LYS A 177 5.72 34.56 -3.50
N ALA A 178 5.14 33.77 -2.61
CA ALA A 178 5.03 32.33 -2.78
C ALA A 178 3.93 31.92 -3.78
N THR A 179 4.15 30.81 -4.49
CA THR A 179 3.08 30.15 -5.26
C THR A 179 2.07 29.51 -4.31
N ASP A 180 2.54 28.79 -3.28
CA ASP A 180 1.74 28.37 -2.14
C ASP A 180 1.75 29.50 -1.10
N PHE A 181 0.75 30.36 -1.18
CA PHE A 181 0.62 31.50 -0.28
C PHE A 181 -0.01 31.15 1.08
N SER A 182 -0.36 29.88 1.31
CA SER A 182 -0.93 29.44 2.59
C SER A 182 0.11 29.41 3.73
N ARG A 183 1.40 29.66 3.46
CA ARG A 183 2.46 29.68 4.45
C ARG A 183 3.62 30.57 4.02
N PRO A 184 4.40 31.13 4.98
CA PRO A 184 5.53 31.97 4.66
C PRO A 184 6.62 31.27 3.86
N TRP A 185 7.20 31.96 2.89
CA TRP A 185 8.41 31.57 2.19
C TRP A 185 9.36 32.77 2.24
N VAL A 186 10.60 32.52 2.70
CA VAL A 186 11.55 33.61 2.89
C VAL A 186 12.94 33.25 2.35
N THR A 187 13.74 34.28 2.07
CA THR A 187 15.19 34.19 2.02
C THR A 187 15.73 34.66 3.36
N VAL A 188 16.67 33.92 3.94
CA VAL A 188 17.36 34.33 5.16
C VAL A 188 18.83 34.57 4.84
N THR A 189 19.34 35.78 5.17
CA THR A 189 20.74 36.15 5.02
C THR A 189 21.36 36.35 6.40
N LEU A 190 22.51 35.70 6.62
CA LEU A 190 23.26 35.74 7.86
C LEU A 190 24.56 36.53 7.65
N HIS A 191 24.83 37.49 8.52
CA HIS A 191 26.02 38.35 8.53
C HIS A 191 26.71 38.25 9.88
N GLY A 192 27.44 37.17 10.14
CA GLY A 192 28.06 36.89 11.43
C GLY A 192 27.04 36.72 12.56
N ALA A 193 25.91 36.08 12.26
CA ALA A 193 24.86 35.81 13.22
C ALA A 193 25.23 34.64 14.14
N ALA A 194 24.92 34.75 15.43
CA ALA A 194 25.11 33.64 16.37
C ALA A 194 24.23 32.45 16.01
N VAL A 195 24.80 31.23 16.06
CA VAL A 195 24.08 30.02 15.78
C VAL A 195 24.39 28.97 16.84
N ARG A 196 23.45 28.03 17.05
CA ARG A 196 23.60 26.91 17.98
C ARG A 196 23.69 25.62 17.19
N PRO A 197 24.76 24.82 17.33
CA PRO A 197 24.83 23.49 16.71
C PRO A 197 23.71 22.59 17.23
N VAL A 198 23.19 21.73 16.35
CA VAL A 198 22.28 20.64 16.72
C VAL A 198 23.09 19.34 16.66
N GLY A 199 23.14 18.61 17.77
CA GLY A 199 24.03 17.46 17.96
C GLY A 199 23.49 16.16 17.39
N LEU A 200 22.22 16.08 17.00
CA LEU A 200 21.68 14.90 16.31
C LEU A 200 22.41 14.68 14.97
N PRO A 201 22.61 13.42 14.55
CA PRO A 201 23.28 13.14 13.28
C PRO A 201 22.57 13.82 12.10
N ALA A 202 23.36 14.49 11.24
CA ALA A 202 22.83 15.26 10.12
C ALA A 202 21.88 14.47 9.20
N PRO A 203 22.15 13.19 8.84
CA PRO A 203 21.22 12.39 8.07
C PRO A 203 19.87 12.17 8.78
N VAL A 204 19.88 12.00 10.12
CA VAL A 204 18.65 11.79 10.90
C VAL A 204 17.76 13.04 10.82
N ILE A 205 18.30 14.23 11.03
CA ILE A 205 17.54 15.49 10.95
C ILE A 205 16.95 15.66 9.54
N ALA A 206 17.75 15.40 8.51
CA ALA A 206 17.30 15.45 7.12
C ALA A 206 16.15 14.47 6.85
N ASP A 207 16.26 13.24 7.32
CA ASP A 207 15.26 12.18 7.11
C ASP A 207 13.98 12.48 7.92
N LEU A 208 14.06 12.95 9.18
CA LEU A 208 12.90 13.44 9.94
C LEU A 208 12.16 14.57 9.23
N SER A 209 12.92 15.52 8.65
CA SER A 209 12.36 16.63 7.88
C SER A 209 11.60 16.13 6.65
N VAL A 210 12.18 15.19 5.94
CA VAL A 210 11.59 14.60 4.74
C VAL A 210 10.35 13.76 5.08
N VAL A 211 10.36 12.98 6.15
CA VAL A 211 9.18 12.21 6.61
C VAL A 211 8.03 13.15 6.96
N THR A 212 8.31 14.22 7.71
CA THR A 212 7.30 15.21 8.10
C THR A 212 6.65 15.90 6.89
N LEU A 213 7.46 16.31 5.90
CA LEU A 213 6.94 16.94 4.67
C LEU A 213 6.25 15.92 3.74
N SER A 214 6.64 14.67 3.79
CA SER A 214 5.95 13.59 3.07
C SER A 214 4.55 13.31 3.64
N ALA A 215 4.37 13.48 4.95
CA ALA A 215 3.04 13.42 5.58
C ALA A 215 2.12 14.52 5.07
N GLU A 216 2.62 15.77 4.92
CA GLU A 216 1.84 16.82 4.26
C GLU A 216 1.43 16.44 2.83
N ALA A 217 2.33 15.81 2.08
CA ALA A 217 2.03 15.37 0.71
C ALA A 217 0.93 14.30 0.67
N VAL A 218 0.92 13.36 1.63
CA VAL A 218 -0.17 12.36 1.77
C VAL A 218 -1.51 13.05 2.03
N GLY A 219 -1.56 14.01 2.96
CA GLY A 219 -2.78 14.78 3.27
C GLY A 219 -3.34 15.48 2.03
N VAL A 220 -2.47 16.12 1.25
CA VAL A 220 -2.82 16.78 -0.02
C VAL A 220 -3.36 15.77 -1.04
N ALA A 221 -2.70 14.62 -1.21
CA ALA A 221 -3.11 13.58 -2.15
C ALA A 221 -4.48 12.97 -1.78
N ARG A 222 -4.71 12.77 -0.48
CA ARG A 222 -5.96 12.25 0.07
C ARG A 222 -7.12 13.22 -0.13
N TRP A 223 -6.92 14.50 0.14
CA TRP A 223 -7.93 15.51 -0.13
C TRP A 223 -8.33 15.54 -1.61
N ALA A 224 -7.34 15.50 -2.51
CA ALA A 224 -7.59 15.52 -3.95
C ALA A 224 -8.42 14.31 -4.41
N LEU A 225 -8.12 13.11 -3.89
CA LEU A 225 -8.91 11.90 -4.14
C LEU A 225 -10.35 12.05 -3.63
N GLN A 226 -10.53 12.47 -2.37
CA GLN A 226 -11.85 12.63 -1.77
C GLN A 226 -12.71 13.62 -2.54
N THR A 227 -12.14 14.79 -2.89
CA THR A 227 -12.83 15.82 -3.67
C THR A 227 -13.26 15.32 -5.05
N ALA A 228 -12.37 14.64 -5.77
CA ALA A 228 -12.66 14.06 -7.08
C ALA A 228 -13.78 13.01 -7.00
N VAL A 229 -13.73 12.13 -6.00
CA VAL A 229 -14.73 11.07 -5.79
C VAL A 229 -16.09 11.64 -5.44
N GLU A 230 -16.16 12.60 -4.50
CA GLU A 230 -17.44 13.23 -4.12
C GLU A 230 -18.08 13.99 -5.30
N TYR A 231 -17.27 14.71 -6.07
CA TYR A 231 -17.76 15.36 -7.29
C TYR A 231 -18.25 14.35 -8.32
N ALA A 232 -17.52 13.25 -8.54
CA ALA A 232 -17.90 12.21 -9.48
C ALA A 232 -19.20 11.49 -9.11
N LYS A 233 -19.55 11.44 -7.82
CA LYS A 233 -20.81 10.88 -7.32
C LYS A 233 -22.03 11.76 -7.58
N VAL A 234 -21.86 13.08 -7.68
CA VAL A 234 -22.98 14.03 -7.76
C VAL A 234 -23.11 14.70 -9.11
N ARG A 235 -22.01 14.90 -9.84
CA ARG A 235 -22.03 15.58 -11.14
C ARG A 235 -22.64 14.70 -12.20
N GLU A 236 -23.62 15.21 -12.92
CA GLU A 236 -24.25 14.52 -14.04
C GLU A 236 -23.86 15.14 -15.38
N GLN A 237 -23.53 14.29 -16.34
CA GLN A 237 -23.36 14.60 -17.75
C GLN A 237 -23.81 13.39 -18.59
N PHE A 238 -24.31 13.64 -19.80
CA PHE A 238 -24.85 12.59 -20.69
C PHE A 238 -25.94 11.74 -20.01
N GLY A 239 -26.74 12.37 -19.15
CA GLY A 239 -27.89 11.74 -18.50
C GLY A 239 -27.57 10.82 -17.31
N LYS A 240 -26.30 10.82 -16.81
CA LYS A 240 -25.89 10.02 -15.65
C LYS A 240 -24.73 10.65 -14.90
N GLN A 241 -24.49 10.20 -13.67
CA GLN A 241 -23.38 10.61 -12.84
C GLN A 241 -22.05 10.29 -13.53
N ILE A 242 -21.08 11.24 -13.52
CA ILE A 242 -19.81 11.04 -14.24
C ILE A 242 -18.98 9.90 -13.66
N GLY A 243 -19.11 9.58 -12.36
CA GLY A 243 -18.48 8.43 -11.72
C GLY A 243 -18.93 7.07 -12.25
N SER A 244 -20.04 6.99 -13.00
CA SER A 244 -20.46 5.77 -13.70
C SER A 244 -19.68 5.50 -14.99
N PHE A 245 -18.99 6.51 -15.55
CA PHE A 245 -18.13 6.31 -16.70
C PHE A 245 -16.83 5.60 -16.30
N GLN A 246 -16.49 4.54 -17.01
CA GLN A 246 -15.34 3.71 -16.70
C GLN A 246 -14.03 4.52 -16.60
N ALA A 247 -13.80 5.48 -17.49
CA ALA A 247 -12.60 6.31 -17.50
C ALA A 247 -12.46 7.12 -16.21
N ILE A 248 -13.53 7.77 -15.74
CA ILE A 248 -13.53 8.56 -14.48
C ILE A 248 -13.34 7.63 -13.29
N LYS A 249 -14.06 6.50 -13.26
CA LYS A 249 -13.95 5.48 -12.23
C LYS A 249 -12.53 4.96 -12.09
N HIS A 250 -11.87 4.67 -13.22
CA HIS A 250 -10.49 4.21 -13.25
C HIS A 250 -9.51 5.29 -12.80
N MET A 251 -9.69 6.55 -13.20
CA MET A 251 -8.87 7.66 -12.68
C MET A 251 -8.93 7.74 -11.15
N CYS A 252 -10.14 7.70 -10.57
CA CYS A 252 -10.30 7.70 -9.12
C CYS A 252 -9.64 6.48 -8.46
N ALA A 253 -9.72 5.29 -9.07
CA ALA A 253 -9.08 4.08 -8.56
C ALA A 253 -7.53 4.17 -8.64
N GLU A 254 -6.98 4.80 -9.68
CA GLU A 254 -5.54 5.09 -9.77
C GLU A 254 -5.09 6.11 -8.70
N MET A 255 -5.88 7.14 -8.46
CA MET A 255 -5.63 8.10 -7.38
C MET A 255 -5.61 7.38 -6.02
N LEU A 256 -6.53 6.43 -5.80
CA LEU A 256 -6.56 5.60 -4.60
C LEU A 256 -5.28 4.77 -4.46
N CYS A 257 -4.84 4.08 -5.52
CA CYS A 257 -3.61 3.28 -5.46
C CYS A 257 -2.39 4.14 -5.05
N ARG A 258 -2.29 5.37 -5.55
CA ARG A 258 -1.22 6.31 -5.17
C ARG A 258 -1.31 6.73 -3.70
N VAL A 259 -2.52 7.05 -3.20
CA VAL A 259 -2.72 7.40 -1.79
C VAL A 259 -2.37 6.24 -0.88
N GLU A 260 -2.83 5.04 -1.18
CA GLU A 260 -2.58 3.84 -0.38
C GLU A 260 -1.07 3.52 -0.26
N GLN A 261 -0.32 3.64 -1.38
CA GLN A 261 1.13 3.45 -1.35
C GLN A 261 1.85 4.56 -0.58
N ALA A 262 1.44 5.81 -0.74
CA ALA A 262 2.03 6.96 -0.04
C ALA A 262 1.77 6.89 1.47
N ASP A 263 0.55 6.54 1.87
CA ASP A 263 0.15 6.42 3.26
C ASP A 263 0.96 5.34 4.00
N VAL A 264 1.08 4.14 3.43
CA VAL A 264 1.87 3.07 4.09
C VAL A 264 3.37 3.39 4.13
N ALA A 265 3.91 4.09 3.13
CA ALA A 265 5.32 4.46 3.12
C ALA A 265 5.63 5.53 4.18
N VAL A 266 4.76 6.52 4.36
CA VAL A 266 4.92 7.54 5.40
C VAL A 266 4.71 6.95 6.78
N TRP A 267 3.73 6.06 6.96
CA TRP A 267 3.51 5.33 8.21
C TRP A 267 4.75 4.51 8.62
N ASP A 268 5.35 3.76 7.70
CA ASP A 268 6.58 2.99 7.95
C ASP A 268 7.76 3.90 8.30
N ALA A 269 7.95 4.99 7.56
CA ALA A 269 9.02 5.95 7.82
C ALA A 269 8.85 6.66 9.16
N ALA A 270 7.62 6.96 9.58
CA ALA A 270 7.31 7.54 10.88
C ALA A 270 7.64 6.57 12.03
N GLY A 271 7.31 5.28 11.87
CA GLY A 271 7.71 4.25 12.83
C GLY A 271 9.22 4.11 12.96
N CYS A 272 9.96 4.09 11.83
CA CYS A 272 11.42 4.10 11.85
C CYS A 272 11.99 5.33 12.56
N ALA A 273 11.42 6.50 12.31
CA ALA A 273 11.83 7.75 12.95
C ALA A 273 11.62 7.70 14.46
N GLN A 274 10.47 7.19 14.91
CA GLN A 274 10.18 6.96 16.33
C GLN A 274 11.21 6.05 16.99
N ASP A 275 11.56 4.93 16.34
CA ASP A 275 12.54 3.98 16.86
C ASP A 275 13.94 4.61 16.94
N VAL A 276 14.36 5.38 15.94
CA VAL A 276 15.66 6.08 15.94
C VAL A 276 15.72 7.14 17.03
N LEU A 277 14.65 7.93 17.22
CA LEU A 277 14.56 8.93 18.29
C LEU A 277 14.57 8.28 19.69
N ALA A 278 14.04 7.06 19.82
CA ALA A 278 14.07 6.27 21.05
C ALA A 278 15.40 5.52 21.25
N ASN A 279 16.41 5.68 20.37
CA ASN A 279 17.67 4.93 20.36
C ASN A 279 17.49 3.40 20.25
N LYS A 280 16.45 2.95 19.55
CA LYS A 280 16.12 1.54 19.32
C LYS A 280 16.21 1.15 17.83
N GLY A 281 16.25 2.14 16.93
CA GLY A 281 16.20 1.95 15.50
C GLY A 281 17.56 2.13 14.79
N ASP A 282 17.59 1.68 13.54
CA ASP A 282 18.72 1.85 12.62
C ASP A 282 18.49 3.06 11.71
N SER A 283 19.39 4.05 11.78
CA SER A 283 19.30 5.27 10.96
C SER A 283 19.42 5.01 9.44
N GLN A 284 20.06 3.93 9.01
CA GLN A 284 20.12 3.57 7.59
C GLN A 284 18.77 3.04 7.10
N GLN A 285 18.05 2.28 7.93
CA GLN A 285 16.68 1.89 7.62
C GLN A 285 15.74 3.10 7.59
N LEU A 286 15.91 4.08 8.49
CA LEU A 286 15.18 5.34 8.43
C LEU A 286 15.47 6.06 7.10
N SER A 287 16.74 6.13 6.68
CA SER A 287 17.11 6.79 5.42
C SER A 287 16.46 6.12 4.19
N LEU A 288 16.35 4.79 4.19
CA LEU A 288 15.65 4.06 3.12
C LEU A 288 14.13 4.32 3.18
N ALA A 289 13.52 4.20 4.35
CA ALA A 289 12.08 4.45 4.52
C ALA A 289 11.70 5.90 4.16
N ALA A 290 12.49 6.89 4.59
CA ALA A 290 12.28 8.30 4.24
C ALA A 290 12.41 8.56 2.73
N ALA A 291 13.38 7.91 2.06
CA ALA A 291 13.54 8.03 0.61
C ALA A 291 12.34 7.43 -0.14
N VAL A 292 11.84 6.28 0.29
CA VAL A 292 10.63 5.66 -0.29
C VAL A 292 9.41 6.54 -0.04
N ALA A 293 9.21 7.02 1.19
CA ALA A 293 8.10 7.91 1.55
C ALA A 293 8.09 9.18 0.68
N ALA A 294 9.24 9.86 0.55
CA ALA A 294 9.34 11.07 -0.27
C ALA A 294 9.08 10.79 -1.76
N ALA A 295 9.62 9.69 -2.30
CA ALA A 295 9.42 9.34 -3.70
C ALA A 295 7.94 9.14 -4.05
N VAL A 296 7.19 8.42 -3.20
CA VAL A 296 5.81 8.05 -3.52
C VAL A 296 4.79 9.11 -3.06
N ALA A 297 5.00 9.76 -1.90
CA ALA A 297 4.05 10.74 -1.38
C ALA A 297 4.06 12.05 -2.20
N VAL A 298 5.24 12.54 -2.55
CA VAL A 298 5.36 13.77 -3.37
C VAL A 298 4.79 13.55 -4.77
N ASP A 299 5.03 12.38 -5.38
CA ASP A 299 4.43 12.01 -6.67
C ASP A 299 2.90 11.92 -6.56
N ALA A 300 2.40 11.25 -5.53
CA ALA A 300 0.96 11.11 -5.28
C ALA A 300 0.27 12.47 -5.11
N ALA A 301 0.87 13.41 -4.35
CA ALA A 301 0.30 14.75 -4.16
C ALA A 301 0.16 15.50 -5.49
N VAL A 302 1.21 15.51 -6.30
CA VAL A 302 1.22 16.22 -7.59
C VAL A 302 0.30 15.55 -8.61
N ALA A 303 0.34 14.22 -8.71
CA ALA A 303 -0.49 13.48 -9.66
C ALA A 303 -1.98 13.57 -9.29
N ASN A 304 -2.32 13.36 -8.02
CA ASN A 304 -3.72 13.37 -7.58
C ASN A 304 -4.36 14.76 -7.66
N THR A 305 -3.61 15.83 -7.37
CA THR A 305 -4.14 17.19 -7.52
C THR A 305 -4.42 17.56 -8.99
N LYS A 306 -3.58 17.09 -9.92
CA LYS A 306 -3.83 17.25 -11.36
C LYS A 306 -5.04 16.45 -11.82
N ASP A 307 -5.15 15.18 -11.40
CA ASP A 307 -6.28 14.33 -11.74
C ASP A 307 -7.58 14.85 -11.13
N CYS A 308 -7.54 15.40 -9.92
CA CYS A 308 -8.69 16.05 -9.30
C CYS A 308 -9.20 17.21 -10.16
N ILE A 309 -8.31 18.11 -10.59
CA ILE A 309 -8.69 19.22 -11.48
C ILE A 309 -9.27 18.69 -12.81
N GLN A 310 -8.69 17.64 -13.36
CA GLN A 310 -9.18 17.03 -14.61
C GLN A 310 -10.59 16.45 -14.42
N ILE A 311 -10.88 15.77 -13.31
CA ILE A 311 -12.20 15.20 -13.01
C ILE A 311 -13.24 16.30 -12.76
N LEU A 312 -12.85 17.37 -12.06
CA LEU A 312 -13.68 18.55 -11.82
C LEU A 312 -14.03 19.28 -13.13
N GLY A 313 -13.18 19.18 -14.15
CA GLY A 313 -13.37 19.86 -15.43
C GLY A 313 -13.27 21.39 -15.30
N GLY A 314 -14.16 22.12 -15.96
CA GLY A 314 -14.09 23.59 -16.01
C GLY A 314 -14.05 24.28 -14.64
N ILE A 315 -14.83 23.80 -13.65
CA ILE A 315 -14.82 24.39 -12.29
C ILE A 315 -13.47 24.20 -11.60
N GLY A 316 -12.80 23.06 -11.81
CA GLY A 316 -11.49 22.78 -11.22
C GLY A 316 -10.37 23.72 -11.72
N PHE A 317 -10.57 24.35 -12.87
CA PHE A 317 -9.63 25.35 -13.44
C PHE A 317 -9.91 26.79 -12.99
N THR A 318 -10.99 27.02 -12.25
CA THR A 318 -11.35 28.35 -11.78
C THR A 318 -10.78 28.67 -10.41
N TRP A 319 -10.66 29.96 -10.09
CA TRP A 319 -10.26 30.44 -8.77
C TRP A 319 -11.31 30.17 -7.68
N GLU A 320 -12.54 29.91 -8.08
CA GLU A 320 -13.66 29.65 -7.17
C GLU A 320 -13.54 28.30 -6.45
N HIS A 321 -12.91 27.31 -7.09
CA HIS A 321 -12.70 25.98 -6.51
C HIS A 321 -11.35 25.89 -5.79
N ASP A 322 -11.28 25.15 -4.67
CA ASP A 322 -10.08 25.04 -3.84
C ASP A 322 -8.94 24.18 -4.46
N ALA A 323 -9.23 23.44 -5.53
CA ALA A 323 -8.27 22.50 -6.11
C ALA A 323 -6.92 23.11 -6.48
N HIS A 324 -6.90 24.38 -6.94
CA HIS A 324 -5.66 25.07 -7.24
C HIS A 324 -4.80 25.36 -6.00
N LEU A 325 -5.41 25.52 -4.81
CA LEU A 325 -4.68 25.76 -3.56
C LEU A 325 -3.86 24.51 -3.19
N TYR A 326 -4.49 23.33 -3.31
CA TYR A 326 -3.82 22.05 -3.07
C TYR A 326 -2.77 21.73 -4.14
N LEU A 327 -3.02 22.04 -5.41
CA LEU A 327 -2.00 21.91 -6.46
C LEU A 327 -0.79 22.78 -6.18
N ARG A 328 -0.99 24.03 -5.71
CA ARG A 328 0.08 24.94 -5.30
C ARG A 328 0.90 24.37 -4.14
N ARG A 329 0.24 23.81 -3.12
CA ARG A 329 0.88 23.13 -2.00
C ARG A 329 1.68 21.91 -2.47
N ALA A 330 1.13 21.07 -3.34
CA ALA A 330 1.82 19.90 -3.89
C ALA A 330 3.10 20.26 -4.65
N TYR A 331 3.05 21.29 -5.50
CA TYR A 331 4.21 21.75 -6.25
C TYR A 331 5.26 22.46 -5.36
N ALA A 332 4.82 23.21 -4.35
CA ALA A 332 5.72 23.81 -3.38
C ALA A 332 6.48 22.74 -2.59
N LEU A 333 5.78 21.69 -2.14
CA LEU A 333 6.41 20.52 -1.49
C LEU A 333 7.41 19.85 -2.42
N GLN A 334 7.03 19.54 -3.67
CA GLN A 334 7.96 18.94 -4.63
C GLN A 334 9.20 19.80 -4.90
N SER A 335 9.02 21.12 -4.97
CA SER A 335 10.14 22.03 -5.23
C SER A 335 11.10 22.11 -4.03
N PHE A 336 10.59 21.97 -2.83
CA PHE A 336 11.36 22.07 -1.60
C PHE A 336 12.00 20.74 -1.17
N VAL A 337 11.21 19.68 -1.13
CA VAL A 337 11.67 18.31 -0.77
C VAL A 337 12.57 17.72 -1.86
N GLY A 338 12.28 18.05 -3.12
CA GLY A 338 12.93 17.47 -4.30
C GLY A 338 11.98 16.61 -5.13
N LYS A 339 12.34 16.44 -6.40
CA LYS A 339 11.58 15.60 -7.33
C LYS A 339 11.65 14.10 -6.93
N PRO A 340 10.59 13.31 -7.18
CA PRO A 340 10.56 11.88 -6.88
C PRO A 340 11.80 11.11 -7.37
N ALA A 341 12.33 11.45 -8.55
CA ALA A 341 13.53 10.82 -9.12
C ALA A 341 14.78 10.94 -8.22
N VAL A 342 14.93 12.02 -7.45
CA VAL A 342 16.05 12.16 -6.50
C VAL A 342 15.96 11.12 -5.40
N TRP A 343 14.77 10.93 -4.88
CA TRP A 343 14.50 10.00 -3.78
C TRP A 343 14.52 8.55 -4.23
N ARG A 344 14.02 8.25 -5.43
CA ARG A 344 14.16 6.91 -6.03
C ARG A 344 15.63 6.54 -6.20
N ARG A 345 16.47 7.43 -6.70
CA ARG A 345 17.92 7.17 -6.80
C ARG A 345 18.57 6.96 -5.44
N LYS A 346 18.16 7.73 -4.39
CA LYS A 346 18.64 7.49 -3.01
C LYS A 346 18.23 6.10 -2.52
N ALA A 347 16.97 5.70 -2.72
CA ALA A 347 16.47 4.38 -2.36
C ALA A 347 17.24 3.25 -3.08
N ALA A 348 17.47 3.39 -4.40
CA ALA A 348 18.28 2.46 -5.18
C ALA A 348 19.70 2.33 -4.63
N ALA A 349 20.39 3.46 -4.41
CA ALA A 349 21.75 3.47 -3.90
C ALA A 349 21.88 2.79 -2.52
N LEU A 350 20.96 3.08 -1.60
CA LEU A 350 20.91 2.41 -0.29
C LEU A 350 20.68 0.90 -0.43
N THR A 351 19.79 0.50 -1.33
CA THR A 351 19.46 -0.92 -1.58
C THR A 351 20.62 -1.68 -2.20
N ILE A 352 21.33 -1.08 -3.18
CA ILE A 352 22.59 -1.62 -3.75
C ILE A 352 23.65 -1.73 -2.67
N GLY A 353 23.74 -0.74 -1.77
CA GLY A 353 24.62 -0.76 -0.61
C GLY A 353 24.29 -1.80 0.46
N GLY A 354 23.29 -2.65 0.22
CA GLY A 354 22.91 -3.75 1.11
C GLY A 354 21.88 -3.39 2.18
N ILE A 355 21.39 -2.15 2.21
CA ILE A 355 20.36 -1.76 3.17
C ILE A 355 19.02 -2.41 2.77
N ARG A 356 18.40 -3.08 3.74
CA ARG A 356 17.08 -3.73 3.61
C ARG A 356 16.17 -3.24 4.72
N ARG A 357 14.93 -2.95 4.39
CA ARG A 357 13.93 -2.63 5.42
C ARG A 357 13.49 -3.92 6.12
N SER A 358 13.69 -3.98 7.42
CA SER A 358 13.22 -5.07 8.29
C SER A 358 11.89 -4.67 8.92
N LEU A 359 10.83 -5.38 8.59
CA LEU A 359 9.50 -5.16 9.16
C LEU A 359 9.31 -6.09 10.36
N THR A 360 9.24 -5.50 11.55
CA THR A 360 8.93 -6.24 12.78
C THR A 360 7.47 -6.05 13.14
N ILE A 361 6.81 -7.15 13.53
CA ILE A 361 5.43 -7.15 14.01
C ILE A 361 5.44 -7.60 15.45
N ASP A 362 4.82 -6.82 16.32
CA ASP A 362 4.55 -7.28 17.68
C ASP A 362 3.42 -8.31 17.63
N LEU A 363 3.74 -9.54 17.97
CA LEU A 363 2.80 -10.66 18.01
C LEU A 363 2.05 -10.76 19.34
N GLY A 364 2.34 -9.89 20.31
CA GLY A 364 1.70 -9.86 21.61
C GLY A 364 1.84 -11.20 22.37
N GLU A 365 0.73 -11.68 22.93
CA GLU A 365 0.71 -12.93 23.72
C GLU A 365 1.11 -14.17 22.92
N VAL A 366 0.95 -14.15 21.60
CA VAL A 366 1.28 -15.28 20.70
C VAL A 366 2.80 -15.53 20.66
N GLU A 367 3.62 -14.53 20.95
CA GLU A 367 5.08 -14.66 21.03
C GLU A 367 5.53 -15.77 22.02
N SER A 368 4.76 -16.01 23.06
CA SER A 368 5.01 -17.08 24.02
C SER A 368 4.99 -18.50 23.41
N GLN A 369 4.35 -18.68 22.26
CA GLN A 369 4.24 -19.95 21.53
C GLN A 369 5.44 -20.20 20.62
N ARG A 370 6.32 -19.22 20.39
CA ARG A 370 7.44 -19.30 19.42
C ARG A 370 8.31 -20.54 19.59
N ALA A 371 8.70 -20.85 20.83
CA ALA A 371 9.58 -22.00 21.09
C ALA A 371 8.94 -23.34 20.71
N GLU A 372 7.63 -23.49 20.93
CA GLU A 372 6.86 -24.68 20.58
C GLU A 372 6.72 -24.79 19.05
N VAL A 373 6.34 -23.70 18.37
CA VAL A 373 6.22 -23.67 16.91
C VAL A 373 7.57 -23.94 16.26
N ALA A 374 8.65 -23.30 16.73
CA ALA A 374 10.01 -23.53 16.24
C ALA A 374 10.44 -25.01 16.38
N GLY A 375 10.09 -25.66 17.50
CA GLY A 375 10.35 -27.09 17.71
C GLY A 375 9.65 -27.97 16.68
N GLN A 376 8.36 -27.75 16.44
CA GLN A 376 7.56 -28.49 15.45
C GLN A 376 8.07 -28.25 14.02
N VAL A 377 8.43 -26.99 13.70
CA VAL A 377 9.00 -26.63 12.39
C VAL A 377 10.37 -27.30 12.18
N ALA A 378 11.21 -27.36 13.22
CA ALA A 378 12.51 -28.06 13.14
C ALA A 378 12.36 -29.57 12.88
N GLU A 379 11.34 -30.22 13.46
CA GLU A 379 11.02 -31.62 13.16
C GLU A 379 10.61 -31.79 11.68
N ILE A 380 9.81 -30.88 11.14
CA ILE A 380 9.43 -30.88 9.72
C ILE A 380 10.66 -30.68 8.84
N ALA A 381 11.50 -29.70 9.16
CA ALA A 381 12.72 -29.37 8.42
C ALA A 381 13.72 -30.53 8.37
N SER A 382 13.78 -31.35 9.43
CA SER A 382 14.65 -32.52 9.51
C SER A 382 14.20 -33.70 8.64
N ALA A 383 12.94 -33.71 8.20
CA ALA A 383 12.38 -34.76 7.38
C ALA A 383 12.78 -34.63 5.89
N PRO A 384 12.66 -35.71 5.10
CA PRO A 384 12.82 -35.63 3.65
C PRO A 384 11.86 -34.58 3.03
N LYS A 385 12.32 -33.78 2.09
CA LYS A 385 11.50 -32.74 1.44
C LYS A 385 10.17 -33.27 0.88
N ALA A 386 10.15 -34.52 0.39
CA ALA A 386 8.94 -35.15 -0.13
C ALA A 386 7.86 -35.37 0.96
N GLU A 387 8.22 -35.37 2.23
CA GLU A 387 7.28 -35.54 3.35
C GLU A 387 6.81 -34.19 3.93
N HIS A 388 7.45 -33.06 3.56
CA HIS A 388 7.14 -31.77 4.17
C HIS A 388 5.67 -31.39 4.03
N GLN A 389 5.05 -31.64 2.87
CA GLN A 389 3.63 -31.33 2.64
C GLN A 389 2.70 -32.07 3.60
N VAL A 390 2.91 -33.36 3.74
CA VAL A 390 2.10 -34.22 4.63
C VAL A 390 2.28 -33.76 6.08
N ARG A 391 3.52 -33.56 6.51
CA ARG A 391 3.83 -33.11 7.88
C ARG A 391 3.29 -31.71 8.20
N LEU A 392 3.38 -30.76 7.23
CA LEU A 392 2.77 -29.43 7.36
C LEU A 392 1.24 -29.52 7.49
N ALA A 393 0.61 -30.43 6.73
CA ALA A 393 -0.84 -30.64 6.80
C ALA A 393 -1.24 -31.25 8.16
N GLU A 394 -0.50 -32.27 8.64
CA GLU A 394 -0.75 -32.93 9.93
C GLU A 394 -0.53 -32.00 11.13
N ALA A 395 0.48 -31.10 11.07
CA ALA A 395 0.71 -30.09 12.07
C ALA A 395 -0.31 -28.92 12.01
N GLY A 396 -1.14 -28.86 10.98
CA GLY A 396 -2.04 -27.73 10.73
C GLY A 396 -1.34 -26.48 10.24
N PHE A 397 -0.04 -26.54 9.88
CA PHE A 397 0.78 -25.40 9.46
C PHE A 397 0.67 -25.08 7.97
N LEU A 398 0.09 -25.98 7.18
CA LEU A 398 -0.13 -25.75 5.75
C LEU A 398 -1.19 -24.65 5.54
N ALA A 399 -2.32 -24.73 6.24
CA ALA A 399 -3.41 -23.77 6.22
C ALA A 399 -3.85 -23.43 7.66
N PRO A 400 -3.01 -22.71 8.44
CA PRO A 400 -3.20 -22.59 9.90
C PRO A 400 -4.51 -21.88 10.29
N HIS A 401 -5.06 -21.04 9.43
CA HIS A 401 -6.34 -20.35 9.65
C HIS A 401 -7.59 -21.23 9.45
N TRP A 402 -7.45 -22.41 8.83
CA TRP A 402 -8.59 -23.29 8.67
C TRP A 402 -8.98 -23.94 9.99
N PRO A 403 -10.24 -24.35 10.15
CA PRO A 403 -10.69 -25.00 11.38
C PRO A 403 -10.04 -26.38 11.56
N ALA A 404 -9.91 -26.81 12.82
CA ALA A 404 -9.48 -28.17 13.14
C ALA A 404 -10.47 -29.19 12.54
N PRO A 405 -10.01 -30.35 12.06
CA PRO A 405 -8.63 -30.85 12.12
C PRO A 405 -7.75 -30.46 10.91
N TYR A 406 -8.20 -29.58 10.04
CA TYR A 406 -7.53 -29.23 8.76
C TYR A 406 -6.53 -28.06 8.92
N GLY A 407 -6.62 -27.35 10.00
CA GLY A 407 -5.74 -26.27 10.44
C GLY A 407 -5.87 -26.12 11.94
N LEU A 408 -5.43 -24.96 12.46
CA LEU A 408 -5.42 -24.65 13.89
C LEU A 408 -6.52 -23.66 14.29
N GLY A 409 -7.32 -23.15 13.36
CA GLY A 409 -8.17 -21.99 13.59
C GLY A 409 -7.36 -20.76 13.98
N ALA A 410 -6.10 -20.67 13.52
CA ALA A 410 -5.13 -19.69 13.95
C ALA A 410 -5.56 -18.28 13.58
N GLY A 411 -5.53 -17.38 14.54
CA GLY A 411 -5.65 -15.94 14.31
C GLY A 411 -4.45 -15.41 13.51
N ALA A 412 -4.55 -14.19 13.01
CA ALA A 412 -3.54 -13.62 12.13
C ALA A 412 -2.14 -13.55 12.76
N ALA A 413 -2.03 -13.23 14.06
CA ALA A 413 -0.75 -13.21 14.78
C ALA A 413 -0.08 -14.61 14.81
N GLN A 414 -0.86 -15.66 15.08
CA GLN A 414 -0.35 -17.03 15.10
C GLN A 414 0.05 -17.52 13.70
N GLN A 415 -0.69 -17.12 12.66
CA GLN A 415 -0.30 -17.40 11.28
C GLN A 415 1.06 -16.78 10.94
N LEU A 416 1.26 -15.52 11.32
CA LEU A 416 2.54 -14.82 11.12
C LEU A 416 3.68 -15.46 11.89
N LEU A 417 3.45 -15.89 13.13
CA LEU A 417 4.45 -16.62 13.91
C LEU A 417 4.89 -17.88 13.17
N ILE A 418 3.94 -18.69 12.71
CA ILE A 418 4.22 -19.91 11.96
C ILE A 418 4.99 -19.59 10.67
N ASP A 419 4.60 -18.52 9.94
CA ASP A 419 5.28 -18.09 8.72
C ASP A 419 6.75 -17.70 8.98
N GLN A 420 7.00 -16.96 10.07
CA GLN A 420 8.35 -16.57 10.46
C GLN A 420 9.23 -17.79 10.78
N GLU A 421 8.71 -18.76 11.54
CA GLU A 421 9.47 -19.96 11.91
C GLU A 421 9.72 -20.88 10.69
N LEU A 422 8.72 -21.04 9.80
CA LEU A 422 8.89 -21.78 8.55
C LEU A 422 9.96 -21.14 7.68
N HIS A 423 9.95 -19.82 7.53
CA HIS A 423 10.94 -19.07 6.76
C HIS A 423 12.34 -19.22 7.36
N ALA A 424 12.48 -19.05 8.67
CA ALA A 424 13.74 -19.20 9.39
C ALA A 424 14.36 -20.60 9.23
N ALA A 425 13.51 -21.64 9.17
CA ALA A 425 13.94 -23.01 8.96
C ALA A 425 14.13 -23.41 7.49
N GLY A 426 13.84 -22.52 6.53
CA GLY A 426 13.88 -22.82 5.10
C GLY A 426 12.82 -23.84 4.63
N VAL A 427 11.70 -23.93 5.34
CA VAL A 427 10.57 -24.79 5.00
C VAL A 427 9.53 -23.99 4.20
N ASN A 428 9.34 -24.35 2.94
CA ASN A 428 8.37 -23.72 2.09
C ASN A 428 7.03 -24.51 2.11
N ARG A 429 5.92 -23.77 2.18
CA ARG A 429 4.61 -24.39 1.93
C ARG A 429 4.48 -24.71 0.44
N PRO A 430 4.01 -25.94 0.08
CA PRO A 430 3.72 -26.26 -1.30
C PRO A 430 2.56 -25.44 -1.85
N ASP A 431 2.61 -25.15 -3.15
CA ASP A 431 1.50 -24.50 -3.83
C ASP A 431 0.43 -25.54 -4.23
N LEU A 432 -0.73 -25.50 -3.60
CA LEU A 432 -1.87 -26.34 -3.94
C LEU A 432 -2.62 -25.88 -5.20
N VAL A 433 -2.18 -24.78 -5.81
CA VAL A 433 -2.78 -24.18 -7.02
C VAL A 433 -4.29 -23.99 -6.82
N ILE A 434 -5.11 -24.75 -7.56
CA ILE A 434 -6.59 -24.68 -7.44
C ILE A 434 -7.08 -25.21 -6.07
N GLY A 435 -6.33 -26.09 -5.42
CA GLY A 435 -6.64 -26.57 -4.08
C GLY A 435 -6.81 -25.47 -3.03
N TRP A 436 -6.05 -24.34 -3.18
CA TRP A 436 -6.13 -23.19 -2.27
C TRP A 436 -7.50 -22.49 -2.25
N TRP A 437 -8.33 -22.68 -3.26
CA TRP A 437 -9.68 -22.09 -3.28
C TRP A 437 -10.80 -23.13 -3.46
N ALA A 438 -10.48 -24.35 -3.91
CA ALA A 438 -11.43 -25.47 -3.92
C ALA A 438 -11.75 -25.93 -2.49
N ALA A 439 -10.72 -26.25 -1.69
CA ALA A 439 -10.88 -26.78 -0.35
C ALA A 439 -11.59 -25.81 0.62
N PRO A 440 -11.27 -24.48 0.68
CA PRO A 440 -12.04 -23.56 1.51
C PRO A 440 -13.52 -23.49 1.12
N THR A 441 -13.82 -23.54 -0.19
CA THR A 441 -15.22 -23.55 -0.65
C THR A 441 -15.97 -24.81 -0.20
N ILE A 442 -15.29 -25.96 -0.22
CA ILE A 442 -15.86 -27.22 0.29
C ILE A 442 -16.01 -27.16 1.82
N LEU A 443 -15.03 -26.62 2.56
CA LEU A 443 -15.10 -26.44 4.01
C LEU A 443 -16.28 -25.57 4.43
N GLU A 444 -16.56 -24.48 3.69
CA GLU A 444 -17.63 -23.54 4.04
C GLU A 444 -19.02 -24.03 3.62
N HIS A 445 -19.12 -24.76 2.51
CA HIS A 445 -20.40 -25.04 1.85
C HIS A 445 -20.71 -26.52 1.59
N GLY A 446 -19.72 -27.41 1.76
CA GLY A 446 -19.85 -28.84 1.51
C GLY A 446 -20.54 -29.58 2.63
N THR A 447 -20.98 -30.83 2.33
CA THR A 447 -21.47 -31.76 3.35
C THR A 447 -20.31 -32.34 4.17
N PRO A 448 -20.56 -32.90 5.37
CA PRO A 448 -19.52 -33.58 6.15
C PRO A 448 -18.78 -34.68 5.36
N GLU A 449 -19.48 -35.39 4.49
CA GLU A 449 -18.92 -36.45 3.64
C GLU A 449 -17.97 -35.85 2.58
N GLN A 450 -18.38 -34.76 1.93
CA GLN A 450 -17.53 -34.04 0.97
C GLN A 450 -16.29 -33.45 1.65
N ILE A 451 -16.44 -32.86 2.82
CA ILE A 451 -15.31 -32.33 3.59
C ILE A 451 -14.33 -33.45 3.93
N ALA A 452 -14.81 -34.58 4.44
CA ALA A 452 -13.96 -35.71 4.79
C ALA A 452 -13.25 -36.32 3.57
N GLN A 453 -13.94 -36.39 2.43
CA GLN A 453 -13.41 -36.97 1.20
C GLN A 453 -12.32 -36.08 0.55
N PHE A 454 -12.46 -34.74 0.57
CA PHE A 454 -11.68 -33.87 -0.29
C PHE A 454 -10.63 -33.02 0.45
N VAL A 455 -10.93 -32.55 1.67
CA VAL A 455 -10.07 -31.49 2.28
C VAL A 455 -8.72 -32.05 2.72
N ALA A 456 -8.68 -33.10 3.53
CA ALA A 456 -7.43 -33.69 4.01
C ALA A 456 -6.56 -34.26 2.86
N PRO A 457 -7.11 -35.00 1.87
CA PRO A 457 -6.33 -35.44 0.71
C PRO A 457 -5.77 -34.30 -0.12
N THR A 458 -6.51 -33.18 -0.27
CA THR A 458 -6.01 -31.97 -0.94
C THR A 458 -4.79 -31.38 -0.21
N LEU A 459 -4.87 -31.23 1.12
CA LEU A 459 -3.75 -30.72 1.91
C LEU A 459 -2.51 -31.62 1.82
N ARG A 460 -2.69 -32.94 1.77
CA ARG A 460 -1.57 -33.90 1.64
C ARG A 460 -1.03 -34.02 0.21
N GLY A 461 -1.65 -33.34 -0.78
CA GLY A 461 -1.24 -33.42 -2.18
C GLY A 461 -1.64 -34.75 -2.88
N GLU A 462 -2.63 -35.43 -2.34
CA GLU A 462 -3.18 -36.68 -2.92
C GLU A 462 -4.23 -36.40 -4.00
N ILE A 463 -4.77 -35.20 -4.06
CA ILE A 463 -5.75 -34.71 -5.05
C ILE A 463 -5.22 -33.47 -5.73
N GLU A 464 -5.04 -33.56 -7.04
CA GLU A 464 -4.80 -32.39 -7.90
C GLU A 464 -6.14 -31.85 -8.44
N TRP A 465 -6.31 -30.53 -8.37
CA TRP A 465 -7.54 -29.85 -8.76
C TRP A 465 -7.38 -29.03 -10.03
N CYS A 466 -8.45 -28.95 -10.85
CA CYS A 466 -8.62 -27.90 -11.85
C CYS A 466 -9.93 -27.13 -11.65
N GLN A 467 -10.04 -25.98 -12.31
CA GLN A 467 -11.21 -25.09 -12.21
C GLN A 467 -11.91 -24.96 -13.55
N LEU A 468 -13.14 -25.44 -13.65
CA LEU A 468 -13.99 -25.44 -14.84
C LEU A 468 -15.07 -24.35 -14.74
N PHE A 469 -14.63 -23.07 -14.72
CA PHE A 469 -15.51 -21.92 -14.58
C PHE A 469 -15.71 -21.19 -15.92
N SER A 470 -14.63 -20.63 -16.47
CA SER A 470 -14.67 -19.81 -17.69
C SER A 470 -15.08 -20.59 -18.93
N GLU A 471 -15.76 -19.91 -19.85
CA GLU A 471 -16.16 -20.43 -21.15
C GLU A 471 -15.71 -19.47 -22.26
N PRO A 472 -15.63 -19.88 -23.53
CA PRO A 472 -15.25 -18.99 -24.63
C PRO A 472 -16.07 -17.69 -24.70
N GLY A 473 -17.34 -17.72 -24.25
CA GLY A 473 -18.25 -16.57 -24.22
C GLY A 473 -18.49 -15.98 -22.82
N ALA A 474 -17.85 -16.49 -21.77
CA ALA A 474 -18.09 -16.09 -20.38
C ALA A 474 -16.80 -16.12 -19.56
N GLY A 475 -15.97 -15.08 -19.71
CA GLY A 475 -14.76 -14.84 -18.91
C GLY A 475 -15.05 -13.86 -17.77
N SER A 476 -14.79 -12.55 -17.96
CA SER A 476 -15.09 -11.51 -16.96
C SER A 476 -16.56 -11.43 -16.57
N ASP A 477 -17.49 -11.69 -17.50
CA ASP A 477 -18.92 -11.91 -17.22
C ASP A 477 -19.21 -13.39 -16.98
N LEU A 478 -18.62 -13.95 -15.93
CA LEU A 478 -18.72 -15.39 -15.61
C LEU A 478 -20.16 -15.86 -15.44
N ALA A 479 -21.05 -15.01 -14.90
CA ALA A 479 -22.45 -15.36 -14.73
C ALA A 479 -23.22 -15.63 -16.05
N ALA A 480 -22.63 -15.26 -17.19
CA ALA A 480 -23.17 -15.56 -18.51
C ALA A 480 -22.84 -16.97 -19.03
N LEU A 481 -22.23 -17.82 -18.20
CA LEU A 481 -21.88 -19.21 -18.53
C LEU A 481 -23.10 -20.00 -19.07
N ARG A 482 -22.82 -20.91 -20.02
CA ARG A 482 -23.83 -21.68 -20.78
C ARG A 482 -23.70 -23.20 -20.63
N THR A 483 -22.62 -23.72 -20.05
CA THR A 483 -22.51 -25.15 -19.74
C THR A 483 -23.78 -25.59 -19.02
N LYS A 484 -24.51 -26.53 -19.64
CA LYS A 484 -25.84 -26.94 -19.19
C LYS A 484 -25.73 -28.11 -18.23
N ALA A 485 -26.49 -28.09 -17.15
CA ALA A 485 -26.72 -29.22 -16.29
C ALA A 485 -28.19 -29.63 -16.38
N THR A 486 -28.45 -30.83 -16.88
CA THR A 486 -29.80 -31.39 -17.03
C THR A 486 -30.02 -32.46 -16.00
N ARG A 487 -31.16 -32.41 -15.28
CA ARG A 487 -31.51 -33.40 -14.26
C ARG A 487 -31.67 -34.77 -14.91
N VAL A 488 -31.07 -35.80 -14.30
CA VAL A 488 -31.22 -37.23 -14.64
C VAL A 488 -31.44 -38.04 -13.36
N ASP A 489 -31.72 -39.33 -13.49
CA ASP A 489 -31.89 -40.20 -12.31
C ASP A 489 -30.58 -40.28 -11.51
N GLY A 490 -30.61 -39.87 -10.23
CA GLY A 490 -29.49 -39.92 -9.30
C GLY A 490 -28.41 -38.87 -9.53
N GLY A 491 -28.66 -37.88 -10.41
CA GLY A 491 -27.62 -36.85 -10.67
C GLY A 491 -27.95 -35.88 -11.78
N TRP A 492 -26.87 -35.37 -12.40
CA TRP A 492 -26.91 -34.32 -13.42
C TRP A 492 -26.08 -34.75 -14.63
N LYS A 493 -26.59 -34.45 -15.81
CA LYS A 493 -25.86 -34.57 -17.06
C LYS A 493 -25.34 -33.19 -17.49
N LEU A 494 -24.03 -33.08 -17.63
CA LEU A 494 -23.34 -31.84 -18.02
C LEU A 494 -22.97 -31.87 -19.50
N ASP A 495 -23.33 -30.79 -20.21
CA ASP A 495 -22.98 -30.58 -21.61
C ASP A 495 -22.43 -29.14 -21.78
N GLY A 496 -21.21 -28.99 -22.32
CA GLY A 496 -20.61 -27.66 -22.52
C GLY A 496 -19.11 -27.68 -22.81
N GLN A 497 -18.53 -26.48 -22.78
CA GLN A 497 -17.10 -26.27 -23.02
C GLN A 497 -16.56 -25.28 -21.99
N LYS A 498 -15.45 -25.62 -21.38
CA LYS A 498 -14.69 -24.76 -20.45
C LYS A 498 -13.34 -24.42 -21.05
N VAL A 499 -12.79 -23.28 -20.67
CA VAL A 499 -11.53 -22.76 -21.21
C VAL A 499 -10.68 -22.11 -20.12
N TRP A 500 -9.38 -22.00 -20.32
CA TRP A 500 -8.40 -21.45 -19.39
C TRP A 500 -8.27 -22.29 -18.10
N ASN A 501 -8.41 -23.59 -18.22
CA ASN A 501 -8.37 -24.51 -17.09
C ASN A 501 -6.93 -24.96 -16.82
N SER A 502 -6.32 -24.40 -15.75
CA SER A 502 -4.96 -24.78 -15.34
C SER A 502 -4.90 -26.25 -14.95
N LYS A 503 -3.87 -26.97 -15.44
CA LYS A 503 -3.55 -28.35 -15.08
C LYS A 503 -4.68 -29.37 -15.33
N ALA A 504 -5.70 -29.09 -16.13
CA ALA A 504 -6.81 -30.01 -16.34
C ALA A 504 -6.38 -31.38 -16.90
N GLN A 505 -5.21 -31.44 -17.59
CA GLN A 505 -4.64 -32.68 -18.13
C GLN A 505 -4.14 -33.67 -17.05
N ILE A 506 -3.85 -33.19 -15.86
CA ILE A 506 -3.32 -34.00 -14.75
C ILE A 506 -4.22 -34.00 -13.51
N ALA A 507 -5.27 -33.16 -13.51
CA ALA A 507 -6.17 -33.04 -12.37
C ALA A 507 -6.98 -34.34 -12.13
N ASP A 508 -7.13 -34.70 -10.87
CA ASP A 508 -8.03 -35.79 -10.45
C ASP A 508 -9.47 -35.30 -10.39
N TRP A 509 -9.66 -34.08 -9.84
CA TRP A 509 -10.97 -33.48 -9.61
C TRP A 509 -11.05 -32.05 -10.14
N ALA A 510 -12.26 -31.65 -10.47
CA ALA A 510 -12.54 -30.27 -10.87
C ALA A 510 -13.65 -29.66 -10.02
N ILE A 511 -13.51 -28.37 -9.74
CA ILE A 511 -14.62 -27.51 -9.33
C ILE A 511 -15.27 -26.94 -10.59
N CYS A 512 -16.58 -27.19 -10.78
CA CYS A 512 -17.28 -26.88 -12.03
C CYS A 512 -18.55 -26.08 -11.76
N LEU A 513 -18.74 -24.99 -12.53
CA LEU A 513 -20.00 -24.23 -12.57
C LEU A 513 -20.82 -24.62 -13.80
N ALA A 514 -22.08 -24.97 -13.62
CA ALA A 514 -22.99 -25.22 -14.72
C ALA A 514 -24.37 -24.62 -14.47
N ARG A 515 -25.11 -24.35 -15.55
CA ARG A 515 -26.44 -23.77 -15.52
C ARG A 515 -27.50 -24.85 -15.33
N THR A 516 -28.11 -24.86 -14.18
CA THR A 516 -29.20 -25.77 -13.81
C THR A 516 -30.57 -25.20 -14.12
N ASN A 517 -30.73 -23.86 -14.09
CA ASN A 517 -31.97 -23.17 -14.39
C ASN A 517 -31.74 -21.96 -15.33
N PRO A 518 -32.13 -22.05 -16.60
CA PRO A 518 -31.96 -20.94 -17.57
C PRO A 518 -33.06 -19.88 -17.48
N ASP A 519 -34.17 -20.15 -16.77
CA ASP A 519 -35.38 -19.30 -16.77
C ASP A 519 -35.37 -18.21 -15.68
N VAL A 520 -34.26 -18.11 -14.94
CA VAL A 520 -34.06 -17.13 -13.86
C VAL A 520 -32.91 -16.15 -14.21
N PRO A 521 -32.77 -15.02 -13.48
CA PRO A 521 -31.65 -14.10 -13.70
C PRO A 521 -30.29 -14.81 -13.66
N LYS A 522 -29.36 -14.39 -14.51
CA LYS A 522 -28.09 -15.09 -14.77
C LYS A 522 -27.25 -15.48 -13.55
N HIS A 523 -27.34 -14.74 -12.46
CA HIS A 523 -26.67 -15.06 -11.19
C HIS A 523 -27.42 -16.08 -10.32
N LYS A 524 -28.65 -16.42 -10.70
CA LYS A 524 -29.46 -17.48 -10.09
C LYS A 524 -29.57 -18.62 -11.09
N GLY A 525 -29.69 -19.84 -10.62
CA GLY A 525 -29.75 -21.00 -11.54
C GLY A 525 -28.40 -21.49 -12.05
N ILE A 526 -27.32 -21.21 -11.30
CA ILE A 526 -26.00 -21.82 -11.44
C ILE A 526 -25.78 -22.75 -10.25
N THR A 527 -25.24 -23.93 -10.50
CA THR A 527 -24.90 -24.90 -9.45
C THR A 527 -23.41 -25.21 -9.49
N TYR A 528 -22.86 -25.51 -8.32
CA TYR A 528 -21.45 -25.83 -8.12
C TYR A 528 -21.30 -27.36 -7.98
N PHE A 529 -20.46 -27.96 -8.82
CA PHE A 529 -20.25 -29.40 -8.90
C PHE A 529 -18.80 -29.76 -8.59
N LEU A 530 -18.59 -30.91 -7.94
CA LEU A 530 -17.31 -31.60 -7.88
C LEU A 530 -17.31 -32.66 -8.97
N LEU A 531 -16.36 -32.57 -9.90
CA LEU A 531 -16.33 -33.41 -11.09
C LEU A 531 -15.05 -34.27 -11.06
N ASP A 532 -15.21 -35.59 -11.05
CA ASP A 532 -14.10 -36.52 -11.28
C ASP A 532 -13.66 -36.41 -12.74
N MET A 533 -12.41 -36.00 -12.95
CA MET A 533 -11.85 -35.75 -14.29
C MET A 533 -11.66 -37.02 -15.13
N LYS A 534 -11.84 -38.21 -14.52
CA LYS A 534 -11.83 -39.53 -15.19
C LYS A 534 -13.21 -39.96 -15.69
N THR A 535 -14.27 -39.16 -15.43
CA THR A 535 -15.64 -39.46 -15.84
C THR A 535 -15.74 -39.50 -17.38
N PRO A 536 -16.39 -40.55 -17.95
CA PRO A 536 -16.63 -40.62 -19.40
C PRO A 536 -17.35 -39.38 -19.94
N GLY A 537 -16.96 -38.94 -21.12
CA GLY A 537 -17.50 -37.73 -21.78
C GLY A 537 -16.66 -36.49 -21.55
N ILE A 538 -15.62 -36.56 -20.72
CA ILE A 538 -14.64 -35.44 -20.56
C ILE A 538 -13.52 -35.58 -21.60
N THR A 539 -13.28 -34.53 -22.34
CA THR A 539 -12.14 -34.41 -23.25
C THR A 539 -11.33 -33.16 -22.92
N VAL A 540 -10.07 -33.35 -22.59
CA VAL A 540 -9.13 -32.25 -22.29
C VAL A 540 -8.25 -31.98 -23.51
N ARG A 541 -8.16 -30.72 -23.92
CA ARG A 541 -7.30 -30.27 -25.03
C ARG A 541 -6.37 -29.16 -24.53
N PRO A 542 -5.06 -29.38 -24.50
CA PRO A 542 -4.09 -28.34 -24.11
C PRO A 542 -4.16 -27.12 -25.03
N LEU A 543 -3.95 -25.95 -24.44
CA LEU A 543 -3.80 -24.66 -25.14
C LEU A 543 -2.34 -24.23 -25.05
N ARG A 544 -1.71 -24.02 -26.20
CA ARG A 544 -0.36 -23.50 -26.24
C ARG A 544 -0.37 -22.00 -25.94
N GLU A 545 0.32 -21.61 -24.90
CA GLU A 545 0.44 -20.23 -24.41
C GLU A 545 1.54 -19.47 -25.16
N ILE A 546 1.62 -18.16 -24.91
CA ILE A 546 2.68 -17.31 -25.47
C ILE A 546 4.09 -17.70 -25.00
N THR A 547 4.21 -18.39 -23.86
CA THR A 547 5.45 -18.98 -23.33
C THR A 547 5.89 -20.22 -24.12
N GLY A 548 5.04 -20.79 -24.97
CA GLY A 548 5.24 -22.07 -25.61
C GLY A 548 4.78 -23.28 -24.80
N GLU A 549 4.43 -23.08 -23.52
CA GLU A 549 3.91 -24.12 -22.62
C GLU A 549 2.41 -24.39 -22.85
N GLU A 550 1.92 -25.46 -22.26
CA GLU A 550 0.54 -25.92 -22.36
C GLU A 550 -0.04 -26.12 -20.94
N MET A 551 0.02 -25.07 -20.11
CA MET A 551 -0.50 -25.12 -18.75
C MET A 551 -2.03 -25.01 -18.72
N PHE A 552 -2.60 -24.19 -19.60
CA PHE A 552 -4.04 -24.02 -19.75
C PHE A 552 -4.66 -25.00 -20.72
N ASN A 553 -5.93 -25.27 -20.52
CA ASN A 553 -6.66 -26.27 -21.33
C ASN A 553 -8.05 -25.77 -21.69
N GLU A 554 -8.59 -26.33 -22.79
CA GLU A 554 -10.03 -26.45 -23.04
C GLU A 554 -10.52 -27.80 -22.51
N VAL A 555 -11.68 -27.80 -21.88
CA VAL A 555 -12.33 -29.04 -21.41
C VAL A 555 -13.73 -29.09 -21.99
N PHE A 556 -13.97 -30.15 -22.76
CA PHE A 556 -15.28 -30.44 -23.36
C PHE A 556 -16.01 -31.44 -22.46
N LEU A 557 -17.26 -31.13 -22.19
CA LEU A 557 -18.19 -31.98 -21.43
C LEU A 557 -19.29 -32.42 -22.37
N ASP A 558 -19.31 -33.72 -22.68
CA ASP A 558 -20.30 -34.35 -23.60
C ASP A 558 -21.06 -35.44 -22.84
N GLY A 559 -22.21 -35.07 -22.31
CA GLY A 559 -23.06 -35.98 -21.57
C GLY A 559 -22.46 -36.49 -20.27
N VAL A 560 -21.59 -35.71 -19.61
CA VAL A 560 -20.89 -36.12 -18.38
C VAL A 560 -21.87 -36.24 -17.22
N ILE A 561 -21.91 -37.41 -16.59
CA ILE A 561 -22.82 -37.70 -15.45
C ILE A 561 -22.12 -37.36 -14.15
N VAL A 562 -22.75 -36.48 -13.36
CA VAL A 562 -22.31 -36.07 -12.03
C VAL A 562 -23.36 -36.50 -11.01
N PRO A 563 -23.03 -37.36 -10.03
CA PRO A 563 -23.95 -37.77 -8.97
C PRO A 563 -24.43 -36.61 -8.09
N ASP A 564 -25.59 -36.75 -7.46
CA ASP A 564 -26.17 -35.75 -6.57
C ASP A 564 -25.25 -35.40 -5.38
N GLU A 565 -24.54 -36.38 -4.86
CA GLU A 565 -23.59 -36.24 -3.76
C GLU A 565 -22.39 -35.32 -4.11
N ASN A 566 -22.17 -35.04 -5.38
CA ASN A 566 -21.11 -34.15 -5.86
C ASN A 566 -21.60 -32.70 -6.11
N VAL A 567 -22.82 -32.37 -5.73
CA VAL A 567 -23.31 -30.99 -5.69
C VAL A 567 -22.86 -30.35 -4.37
N VAL A 568 -22.15 -29.22 -4.44
CA VAL A 568 -21.75 -28.46 -3.25
C VAL A 568 -22.82 -27.42 -2.94
N GLY A 569 -23.28 -27.37 -1.70
CA GLY A 569 -24.35 -26.48 -1.28
C GLY A 569 -25.69 -26.82 -1.89
N SER A 570 -26.49 -25.85 -2.27
CA SER A 570 -27.81 -26.03 -2.85
C SER A 570 -27.80 -25.88 -4.36
N VAL A 571 -28.68 -26.59 -5.05
CA VAL A 571 -28.97 -26.39 -6.47
C VAL A 571 -29.39 -24.96 -6.70
N ASP A 572 -28.93 -24.32 -7.78
CA ASP A 572 -29.17 -22.93 -8.17
C ASP A 572 -28.49 -21.86 -7.30
N ASP A 573 -27.70 -22.23 -6.27
CA ASP A 573 -26.98 -21.31 -5.38
C ASP A 573 -25.44 -21.25 -5.67
N GLY A 574 -24.98 -21.87 -6.74
CA GLY A 574 -23.55 -21.98 -7.07
C GLY A 574 -22.85 -20.64 -7.29
N TRP A 575 -23.57 -19.56 -7.58
CA TRP A 575 -22.98 -18.23 -7.70
C TRP A 575 -22.44 -17.70 -6.37
N ARG A 576 -23.09 -18.01 -5.26
CA ARG A 576 -22.60 -17.66 -3.91
C ARG A 576 -21.28 -18.37 -3.63
N LEU A 577 -21.21 -19.66 -3.93
CA LEU A 577 -20.00 -20.48 -3.77
C LEU A 577 -18.86 -20.01 -4.69
N ALA A 578 -19.18 -19.67 -5.94
CA ALA A 578 -18.21 -19.10 -6.86
C ALA A 578 -17.57 -17.81 -6.33
N ARG A 579 -18.31 -17.00 -5.58
CA ARG A 579 -17.78 -15.79 -4.93
C ARG A 579 -16.79 -16.12 -3.83
N THR A 580 -17.01 -17.15 -3.02
CA THR A 580 -16.05 -17.66 -2.03
C THR A 580 -14.77 -18.12 -2.72
N THR A 581 -14.89 -18.95 -3.76
CA THR A 581 -13.76 -19.44 -4.56
C THR A 581 -12.92 -18.27 -5.14
N LEU A 582 -13.57 -17.32 -5.82
CA LEU A 582 -12.90 -16.17 -6.44
C LEU A 582 -12.29 -15.19 -5.42
N ALA A 583 -12.81 -15.12 -4.19
CA ALA A 583 -12.22 -14.34 -3.13
C ALA A 583 -10.88 -14.94 -2.68
N ASN A 584 -10.84 -16.25 -2.46
CA ASN A 584 -9.62 -17.00 -2.11
C ASN A 584 -8.56 -16.94 -3.23
N GLU A 585 -8.98 -17.04 -4.51
CA GLU A 585 -8.09 -16.88 -5.66
C GLU A 585 -7.33 -15.55 -5.64
N ARG A 586 -8.01 -14.44 -5.35
CA ARG A 586 -7.39 -13.11 -5.30
C ARG A 586 -6.34 -12.97 -4.20
N VAL A 587 -6.59 -13.56 -3.04
CA VAL A 587 -5.65 -13.53 -1.90
C VAL A 587 -4.37 -14.32 -2.25
N ALA A 588 -4.52 -15.50 -2.81
CA ALA A 588 -3.37 -16.35 -3.20
C ALA A 588 -2.46 -15.68 -4.24
N MET A 589 -3.03 -14.89 -5.17
CA MET A 589 -2.27 -14.19 -6.22
C MET A 589 -1.60 -12.89 -5.74
N ALA A 590 -1.92 -12.38 -4.57
CA ALA A 590 -1.38 -11.13 -4.02
C ALA A 590 -0.12 -11.35 -3.15
N GLY A 591 0.24 -12.57 -2.80
CA GLY A 591 1.38 -12.88 -1.92
C GLY A 591 2.74 -12.56 -2.55
N GLY A 592 3.60 -11.86 -1.81
CA GLY A 592 4.98 -11.57 -2.18
C GLY A 592 5.71 -10.76 -1.09
N GLY A 593 6.98 -11.10 -0.82
CA GLY A 593 7.78 -10.54 0.28
C GLY A 593 8.22 -9.07 0.11
N THR A 594 9.02 -8.59 1.05
CA THR A 594 9.49 -7.19 1.17
C THR A 594 10.35 -6.69 0.02
N LEU A 595 11.38 -7.40 -0.35
CA LEU A 595 11.91 -7.45 -1.71
C LEU A 595 11.66 -8.88 -2.14
N ASP A 596 10.89 -9.07 -3.18
CA ASP A 596 10.62 -10.40 -3.68
C ASP A 596 11.89 -11.03 -4.29
N GLU A 597 11.85 -12.34 -4.51
CA GLU A 597 12.98 -13.09 -5.09
C GLU A 597 13.43 -12.49 -6.44
N ALA A 598 12.52 -11.88 -7.19
CA ALA A 598 12.84 -11.26 -8.47
C ALA A 598 13.65 -9.97 -8.31
N MET A 599 13.36 -9.15 -7.29
CA MET A 599 14.17 -7.97 -6.96
C MET A 599 15.58 -8.36 -6.50
N GLU A 600 15.71 -9.37 -5.64
CA GLU A 600 17.04 -9.85 -5.20
C GLU A 600 17.82 -10.48 -6.38
N SER A 601 17.13 -11.16 -7.28
CA SER A 601 17.73 -11.68 -8.52
C SER A 601 18.21 -10.55 -9.43
N LEU A 602 17.43 -9.48 -9.59
CA LEU A 602 17.85 -8.30 -10.34
C LEU A 602 19.09 -7.65 -9.72
N LEU A 603 19.11 -7.46 -8.40
CA LEU A 603 20.24 -6.89 -7.69
C LEU A 603 21.51 -7.75 -7.87
N ALA A 604 21.37 -9.08 -7.84
CA ALA A 604 22.46 -10.00 -8.11
C ALA A 604 22.97 -9.93 -9.58
N LEU A 605 22.07 -9.73 -10.54
CA LEU A 605 22.45 -9.53 -11.95
C LEU A 605 23.18 -8.20 -12.18
N ILE A 606 22.74 -7.14 -11.52
CA ILE A 606 23.41 -5.83 -11.55
C ILE A 606 24.83 -5.96 -10.97
N GLY A 607 24.99 -6.68 -9.86
CA GLY A 607 26.30 -6.89 -9.21
C GLY A 607 27.06 -5.59 -8.99
N ASP A 608 28.32 -5.54 -9.46
CA ASP A 608 29.19 -4.36 -9.35
C ASP A 608 29.06 -3.39 -10.55
N THR A 609 28.03 -3.54 -11.39
CA THR A 609 27.83 -2.67 -12.54
C THR A 609 27.50 -1.25 -12.07
N GLU A 610 28.26 -0.26 -12.56
CA GLU A 610 27.98 1.15 -12.29
C GLU A 610 26.74 1.58 -13.09
N LEU A 611 25.69 1.98 -12.39
CA LEU A 611 24.45 2.43 -12.98
C LEU A 611 24.44 3.95 -13.19
N ASP A 612 23.94 4.38 -14.33
CA ASP A 612 23.69 5.79 -14.57
C ASP A 612 22.47 6.32 -13.79
N ALA A 613 22.23 7.65 -13.87
CA ALA A 613 21.14 8.30 -13.14
C ALA A 613 19.74 7.82 -13.58
N ALA A 614 19.55 7.42 -14.83
CA ALA A 614 18.28 6.94 -15.35
C ALA A 614 18.02 5.49 -14.89
N GLN A 615 19.06 4.65 -14.93
CA GLN A 615 19.01 3.28 -14.42
C GLN A 615 18.76 3.24 -12.91
N LEU A 616 19.43 4.10 -12.14
CA LEU A 616 19.19 4.25 -10.69
C LEU A 616 17.76 4.75 -10.39
N ASP A 617 17.22 5.65 -11.21
CA ASP A 617 15.83 6.13 -11.05
C ASP A 617 14.84 4.99 -11.31
N THR A 618 15.05 4.20 -12.35
CA THR A 618 14.19 3.06 -12.68
C THR A 618 14.27 1.96 -11.60
N LEU A 619 15.48 1.58 -11.19
CA LEU A 619 15.67 0.61 -10.10
C LEU A 619 15.01 1.10 -8.81
N GLY A 620 15.17 2.38 -8.48
CA GLY A 620 14.55 2.99 -7.30
C GLY A 620 13.02 3.00 -7.37
N ALA A 621 12.42 3.10 -8.55
CA ALA A 621 10.97 2.96 -8.70
C ALA A 621 10.51 1.54 -8.34
N PHE A 622 11.27 0.50 -8.73
CA PHE A 622 10.98 -0.88 -8.33
C PHE A 622 11.21 -1.12 -6.84
N VAL A 623 12.27 -0.56 -6.24
CA VAL A 623 12.46 -0.59 -4.78
C VAL A 623 11.27 0.02 -4.06
N CYS A 624 10.82 1.21 -4.46
CA CYS A 624 9.64 1.86 -3.86
C CYS A 624 8.38 1.02 -4.03
N SER A 625 8.17 0.42 -5.20
CA SER A 625 7.01 -0.42 -5.48
C SER A 625 7.02 -1.72 -4.67
N ALA A 626 8.17 -2.38 -4.53
CA ALA A 626 8.35 -3.59 -3.71
C ALA A 626 8.07 -3.28 -2.23
N GLN A 627 8.71 -2.24 -1.69
CA GLN A 627 8.54 -1.81 -0.30
C GLN A 627 7.08 -1.47 0.01
N THR A 628 6.44 -0.64 -0.81
CA THR A 628 5.03 -0.27 -0.58
C THR A 628 4.10 -1.46 -0.73
N GLY A 629 4.40 -2.40 -1.63
CA GLY A 629 3.68 -3.67 -1.74
C GLY A 629 3.73 -4.49 -0.46
N ALA A 630 4.92 -4.66 0.12
CA ALA A 630 5.12 -5.38 1.38
C ALA A 630 4.43 -4.67 2.56
N LEU A 631 4.48 -3.34 2.61
CA LEU A 631 3.79 -2.55 3.63
C LEU A 631 2.26 -2.65 3.54
N LEU A 632 1.71 -2.74 2.33
CA LEU A 632 0.29 -3.01 2.13
C LEU A 632 -0.11 -4.41 2.63
N ASP A 633 0.75 -5.41 2.44
CA ASP A 633 0.53 -6.76 2.98
C ASP A 633 0.62 -6.75 4.51
N LEU A 634 1.64 -6.11 5.09
CA LEU A 634 1.79 -5.94 6.53
C LEU A 634 0.56 -5.26 7.15
N ARG A 635 0.11 -4.16 6.57
CA ARG A 635 -1.09 -3.46 7.00
C ARG A 635 -2.34 -4.35 6.98
N THR A 636 -2.47 -5.17 5.93
CA THR A 636 -3.56 -6.14 5.82
C THR A 636 -3.51 -7.18 6.93
N ALA A 637 -2.31 -7.67 7.25
CA ALA A 637 -2.09 -8.60 8.36
C ALA A 637 -2.42 -7.96 9.72
N LEU A 638 -1.97 -6.74 9.98
CA LEU A 638 -2.25 -6.01 11.21
C LEU A 638 -3.76 -5.76 11.40
N ARG A 639 -4.48 -5.41 10.33
CA ARG A 639 -5.95 -5.30 10.36
C ARG A 639 -6.63 -6.62 10.67
N ALA A 640 -6.16 -7.72 10.10
CA ALA A 640 -6.69 -9.04 10.38
C ALA A 640 -6.43 -9.46 11.84
N ILE A 641 -5.26 -9.09 12.42
CA ILE A 641 -4.98 -9.27 13.87
C ILE A 641 -5.98 -8.49 14.71
N GLY A 642 -6.33 -7.27 14.30
CA GLY A 642 -7.36 -6.44 14.94
C GLY A 642 -8.80 -6.87 14.65
N GLY A 643 -9.03 -8.01 13.99
CA GLY A 643 -10.36 -8.56 13.69
C GLY A 643 -11.13 -7.83 12.58
N GLN A 644 -10.44 -7.05 11.74
CA GLN A 644 -11.05 -6.33 10.62
C GLN A 644 -10.94 -7.15 9.33
N ASP A 645 -12.01 -7.19 8.53
CA ASP A 645 -11.98 -7.81 7.21
C ASP A 645 -11.13 -6.98 6.22
N PRO A 646 -10.08 -7.54 5.60
CA PRO A 646 -9.30 -6.86 4.57
C PRO A 646 -10.11 -6.43 3.35
N GLY A 647 -11.23 -7.08 3.08
CA GLY A 647 -12.26 -6.66 2.12
C GLY A 647 -11.73 -6.37 0.71
N ALA A 648 -12.22 -5.27 0.12
CA ALA A 648 -11.88 -4.86 -1.24
C ALA A 648 -10.45 -4.28 -1.37
N ALA A 649 -9.72 -4.06 -0.26
CA ALA A 649 -8.32 -3.57 -0.26
C ALA A 649 -7.38 -4.52 -1.02
N SER A 650 -7.70 -5.83 -1.07
CA SER A 650 -7.00 -6.82 -1.89
C SER A 650 -6.94 -6.44 -3.38
N SER A 651 -7.94 -5.69 -3.89
CA SER A 651 -7.93 -5.22 -5.28
C SER A 651 -6.82 -4.20 -5.55
N VAL A 652 -6.58 -3.26 -4.60
CA VAL A 652 -5.47 -2.29 -4.69
C VAL A 652 -4.14 -3.02 -4.63
N ARG A 653 -3.99 -3.94 -3.67
CA ARG A 653 -2.75 -4.73 -3.53
C ARG A 653 -2.42 -5.52 -4.79
N LYS A 654 -3.43 -6.17 -5.40
CA LYS A 654 -3.24 -6.89 -6.66
C LYS A 654 -2.84 -5.94 -7.80
N LEU A 655 -3.48 -4.78 -7.94
CA LEU A 655 -3.12 -3.78 -8.96
C LEU A 655 -1.66 -3.34 -8.84
N VAL A 656 -1.21 -3.01 -7.63
CA VAL A 656 0.17 -2.61 -7.34
C VAL A 656 1.14 -3.76 -7.63
N GLY A 657 0.86 -4.96 -7.10
CA GLY A 657 1.74 -6.13 -7.26
C GLY A 657 1.88 -6.62 -8.69
N VAL A 658 0.79 -6.61 -9.47
CA VAL A 658 0.84 -7.00 -10.90
C VAL A 658 1.69 -6.03 -11.70
N ARG A 659 1.53 -4.72 -11.49
CA ARG A 659 2.36 -3.70 -12.16
C ARG A 659 3.84 -3.85 -11.81
N HIS A 660 4.12 -4.06 -10.53
CA HIS A 660 5.48 -4.30 -10.05
C HIS A 660 6.09 -5.50 -10.78
N ARG A 661 5.46 -6.66 -10.72
CA ARG A 661 5.99 -7.90 -11.30
C ARG A 661 6.15 -7.81 -12.82
N GLN A 662 5.16 -7.28 -13.54
CA GLN A 662 5.24 -7.11 -14.99
C GLN A 662 6.33 -6.14 -15.41
N GLY A 663 6.47 -5.01 -14.71
CA GLY A 663 7.53 -4.04 -14.99
C GLY A 663 8.92 -4.58 -14.62
N LEU A 664 9.02 -5.29 -13.49
CA LEU A 664 10.29 -5.86 -13.03
C LEU A 664 10.79 -6.96 -13.98
N SER A 665 9.92 -7.88 -14.40
CA SER A 665 10.30 -8.93 -15.35
C SER A 665 10.73 -8.37 -16.72
N GLU A 666 10.16 -7.22 -17.14
CA GLU A 666 10.59 -6.50 -18.32
C GLU A 666 11.96 -5.83 -18.10
N HIS A 667 12.16 -5.16 -16.96
CA HIS A 667 13.42 -4.47 -16.65
C HIS A 667 14.60 -5.43 -16.47
N ILE A 668 14.37 -6.63 -15.94
CA ILE A 668 15.41 -7.66 -15.81
C ILE A 668 16.05 -7.97 -17.19
N LEU A 669 15.29 -7.89 -18.28
CA LEU A 669 15.80 -8.14 -19.64
C LEU A 669 16.90 -7.16 -20.06
N ASP A 670 16.97 -5.97 -19.48
CA ASP A 670 18.03 -4.99 -19.75
C ASP A 670 19.40 -5.46 -19.24
N TYR A 671 19.44 -6.43 -18.31
CA TYR A 671 20.66 -6.93 -17.65
C TYR A 671 21.06 -8.35 -18.05
N VAL A 672 20.29 -9.00 -18.93
CA VAL A 672 20.66 -10.32 -19.46
C VAL A 672 21.27 -10.18 -20.85
N ASP A 673 22.10 -11.16 -21.24
CA ASP A 673 22.70 -11.21 -22.56
C ASP A 673 21.63 -11.13 -23.64
N THR A 674 21.92 -10.37 -24.69
CA THR A 674 21.02 -10.14 -25.84
C THR A 674 19.71 -9.40 -25.54
N HIS A 675 19.53 -8.87 -24.32
CA HIS A 675 18.38 -8.04 -23.92
C HIS A 675 17.01 -8.63 -24.31
N GLY A 676 16.83 -9.93 -24.09
CA GLY A 676 15.59 -10.63 -24.41
C GLY A 676 15.38 -10.99 -25.89
N ALA A 677 16.37 -10.76 -26.76
CA ALA A 677 16.28 -11.16 -28.18
C ALA A 677 16.42 -12.68 -28.39
N VAL A 678 16.87 -13.41 -27.38
CA VAL A 678 17.07 -14.86 -27.36
C VAL A 678 16.25 -15.48 -26.25
N GLU A 679 15.78 -16.72 -26.47
CA GLU A 679 15.05 -17.48 -25.45
C GLU A 679 15.91 -17.64 -24.17
N SER A 680 15.35 -17.23 -23.04
CA SER A 680 15.94 -17.34 -21.72
C SER A 680 14.84 -17.55 -20.66
N ARG A 681 15.23 -17.91 -19.42
CA ARG A 681 14.30 -17.99 -18.29
C ARG A 681 13.65 -16.61 -18.03
N GLU A 682 14.40 -15.54 -18.15
CA GLU A 682 13.95 -14.17 -17.90
C GLU A 682 12.94 -13.75 -18.98
N MET A 683 13.19 -14.08 -20.25
CA MET A 683 12.24 -13.84 -21.32
C MET A 683 10.97 -14.68 -21.17
N TRP A 684 11.09 -15.92 -20.70
CA TRP A 684 9.94 -16.75 -20.35
C TRP A 684 9.13 -16.12 -19.21
N LEU A 685 9.78 -15.63 -18.13
CA LEU A 685 9.13 -14.93 -17.01
C LEU A 685 8.39 -13.67 -17.50
N PHE A 686 9.03 -12.87 -18.34
CA PHE A 686 8.41 -11.69 -18.95
C PHE A 686 7.12 -12.03 -19.71
N MET A 687 7.15 -13.07 -20.55
CA MET A 687 5.95 -13.53 -21.27
C MET A 687 4.90 -14.09 -20.31
N ARG A 688 5.29 -14.95 -19.38
CA ARG A 688 4.38 -15.54 -18.39
C ARG A 688 3.65 -14.50 -17.58
N ASP A 689 4.36 -13.48 -17.12
CA ASP A 689 3.79 -12.46 -16.23
C ASP A 689 2.73 -11.59 -16.92
N ARG A 690 2.64 -11.62 -18.27
CA ARG A 690 1.52 -10.96 -18.99
C ARG A 690 0.15 -11.51 -18.58
N CYS A 691 0.06 -12.77 -18.14
CA CYS A 691 -1.21 -13.32 -17.67
C CYS A 691 -1.69 -12.71 -16.35
N LEU A 692 -0.81 -12.15 -15.50
CA LEU A 692 -1.16 -11.61 -14.19
C LEU A 692 -2.16 -10.45 -14.23
N SER A 693 -2.14 -9.65 -15.30
CA SER A 693 -3.11 -8.57 -15.52
C SER A 693 -4.45 -9.05 -16.14
N ILE A 694 -4.57 -10.35 -16.40
CA ILE A 694 -5.74 -10.99 -17.03
C ILE A 694 -6.40 -11.96 -16.05
N ALA A 695 -5.64 -12.89 -15.49
CA ALA A 695 -6.11 -13.93 -14.59
C ALA A 695 -6.59 -13.38 -13.23
N GLY A 696 -7.59 -14.01 -12.62
CA GLY A 696 -8.14 -13.59 -11.32
C GLY A 696 -8.80 -12.21 -11.34
N GLY A 697 -9.29 -11.77 -12.50
CA GLY A 697 -9.88 -10.45 -12.76
C GLY A 697 -8.89 -9.50 -13.43
N THR A 698 -9.29 -9.00 -14.62
CA THR A 698 -8.45 -8.08 -15.38
C THR A 698 -8.21 -6.78 -14.63
N THR A 699 -7.11 -6.09 -14.97
CA THR A 699 -6.80 -4.75 -14.42
C THR A 699 -8.02 -3.82 -14.46
N GLN A 700 -8.76 -3.81 -15.58
CA GLN A 700 -9.95 -2.95 -15.76
C GLN A 700 -11.10 -3.33 -14.81
N ILE A 701 -11.29 -4.63 -14.58
CA ILE A 701 -12.29 -5.11 -13.61
C ILE A 701 -11.88 -4.74 -12.19
N LEU A 702 -10.61 -4.90 -11.83
CA LEU A 702 -10.11 -4.55 -10.49
C LEU A 702 -10.20 -3.05 -10.21
N LEU A 703 -9.87 -2.19 -11.19
CA LEU A 703 -10.07 -0.74 -11.10
C LEU A 703 -11.56 -0.39 -10.93
N SER A 704 -12.45 -1.06 -11.66
CA SER A 704 -13.89 -0.87 -11.49
C SER A 704 -14.37 -1.31 -10.11
N VAL A 705 -13.89 -2.47 -9.61
CA VAL A 705 -14.21 -2.96 -8.25
C VAL A 705 -13.70 -1.99 -7.19
N ALA A 706 -12.47 -1.48 -7.31
CA ALA A 706 -11.92 -0.48 -6.39
C ALA A 706 -12.77 0.80 -6.41
N GLY A 707 -13.12 1.32 -7.59
CA GLY A 707 -13.97 2.49 -7.73
C GLY A 707 -15.37 2.30 -7.12
N GLU A 708 -16.00 1.14 -7.34
CA GLU A 708 -17.36 0.87 -6.86
C GLU A 708 -17.41 0.52 -5.37
N ARG A 709 -16.52 -0.35 -4.90
CA ARG A 709 -16.61 -0.90 -3.55
C ARG A 709 -15.85 -0.10 -2.50
N LEU A 710 -14.68 0.47 -2.87
CA LEU A 710 -13.86 1.25 -1.94
C LEU A 710 -14.25 2.72 -1.98
N LEU A 711 -14.47 3.28 -3.16
CA LEU A 711 -14.79 4.70 -3.33
C LEU A 711 -16.31 4.98 -3.39
N GLY A 712 -17.14 3.94 -3.53
CA GLY A 712 -18.59 4.09 -3.59
C GLY A 712 -19.10 4.82 -4.85
N LEU A 713 -18.34 4.73 -5.95
CA LEU A 713 -18.77 5.32 -7.23
C LEU A 713 -19.93 4.52 -7.83
N PRO A 714 -20.85 5.18 -8.56
CA PRO A 714 -22.00 4.53 -9.16
C PRO A 714 -21.59 3.52 -10.24
N ARG A 715 -22.43 2.47 -10.40
CA ARG A 715 -22.24 1.43 -11.43
C ARG A 715 -22.55 1.92 -12.82
#